data_4abbd29c0d3727c977a0478b43b2bd7b
#
_entry.id   4abbd29c0d3727c977a0478b43b2bd7b
#
_cell.length_a   1.000
_cell.length_b   1.000
_cell.length_c   1.000
_cell.angle_alpha   90.00
_cell.angle_beta   90.00
_cell.angle_gamma   90.00
#
_symmetry.space_group_name_H-M   'P 1'
#
loop_
_entity.id
_entity.type
_entity.pdbx_description
1 polymer ?
#
loop_
_entity_poly.entity_id
_entity_poly.type
_entity_poly.pdbx_seq_one_letter_code
_entity_poly.pdbx_strand_id
1 'polypeptide(L)'
;MTSLRSSAGAAVVAAVAAATALTAAPAHAVVGGPVATGSYAFTARVSLGADDTARACSGALVASNWILTAASCFAADVEVPTVAAGKPALSATATVAGKTSAVVQLVPRAGRDLVLARLARPVSGVTPVTVATTAPAAGDQLRAVGYGRTAGDWLTATAHSTAFAVDAVGTDDLTITGQNGALCQGDTGAPLLRETNGSAELVGVGSRSWQGGCLGETETRTGAIAARSDDLASWVSATTGPAPVTDFNCDGVEDIAVSDPEAAVGGDAKAGLVRVVYGGGKGTAEINQDLDWVSGAAEAGDAFGTAIATLDYDEDGCTDLVVGTPGEDLDSATDAGMVDILHGATGGLGTGAKKDTHFEQGAGTGSLAASGSESGDRLGYALAAGNTAAGEPFVVMGVPGEALGSIAKAGSAIYLHGTTNIAINQEATGVSGAAEANDEFGTSVAADSNHIAIGAPGDAIGSDADAGNLAVFSHTLNSENRPTPRFGLDQDLDTVSGGAEAGDLFGQSLALVPYRPSGAAAATESILAVGAPGEALSVDGAAKAEAGLVLTFRITAAGAYTQLNGYSSGTGDDDVSGTSEAGDHFGAALTAINTTPGAVSTTATMKLAVGIPDEAIGTTASAGGISTFSLLGTPGANDRWIEAGDGDGIPGTPGAGQQLGSSLHYTGTSLYVGMPNGPSTYGALHALPLSNVTAGGTVAAVTTYQPGAGGLPAAGVDFGYAAR
;
A
#
# COMPACT_ATOMS: atom_id res chain seq x y z
N MET A 1 -30.41 0.88 -83.76
CA MET A 1 -30.56 -0.13 -84.79
C MET A 1 -30.37 -1.47 -84.11
N THR A 2 -31.44 -2.12 -83.73
CA THR A 2 -31.97 -3.42 -84.26
C THR A 2 -30.98 -4.57 -83.99
N SER A 3 -31.25 -5.70 -83.36
CA SER A 3 -32.53 -6.39 -83.13
C SER A 3 -32.26 -7.67 -82.35
N LEU A 4 -33.20 -8.03 -81.47
CA LEU A 4 -33.72 -9.31 -81.11
C LEU A 4 -33.28 -10.60 -81.85
N ARG A 5 -33.15 -11.73 -81.12
CA ARG A 5 -33.93 -12.98 -81.15
C ARG A 5 -33.23 -14.09 -80.33
N SER A 6 -33.74 -14.56 -79.26
CA SER A 6 -34.60 -15.70 -78.90
C SER A 6 -34.38 -17.04 -79.65
N SER A 7 -34.09 -18.10 -78.83
CA SER A 7 -34.77 -19.44 -78.88
C SER A 7 -33.92 -20.39 -77.96
N ALA A 8 -34.43 -20.88 -76.90
CA ALA A 8 -35.24 -22.10 -76.68
C ALA A 8 -34.50 -23.42 -76.89
N GLY A 9 -34.37 -24.20 -75.79
CA GLY A 9 -34.59 -25.64 -75.81
C GLY A 9 -33.39 -26.55 -75.50
N ALA A 10 -33.38 -27.15 -74.38
CA ALA A 10 -33.43 -28.59 -74.20
C ALA A 10 -33.01 -29.02 -72.80
N ALA A 11 -33.89 -29.60 -72.06
CA ALA A 11 -33.65 -30.26 -70.81
C ALA A 11 -32.94 -31.57 -71.08
N VAL A 12 -31.83 -31.78 -70.35
CA VAL A 12 -31.19 -33.09 -70.14
C VAL A 12 -31.16 -33.38 -68.66
N VAL A 13 -32.01 -34.30 -68.23
CA VAL A 13 -32.00 -34.88 -66.90
C VAL A 13 -30.79 -35.81 -66.82
N ALA A 14 -29.80 -35.42 -66.10
CA ALA A 14 -28.73 -36.30 -65.65
C ALA A 14 -28.83 -36.54 -64.12
N ALA A 15 -29.32 -37.69 -63.71
CA ALA A 15 -29.29 -38.15 -62.32
C ALA A 15 -27.87 -38.42 -61.97
N VAL A 16 -27.28 -37.56 -61.18
CA VAL A 16 -25.99 -37.81 -60.50
C VAL A 16 -26.34 -38.27 -59.10
N ALA A 17 -26.05 -39.53 -58.80
CA ALA A 17 -26.02 -40.08 -57.45
C ALA A 17 -25.01 -39.34 -56.63
N ALA A 18 -25.49 -38.50 -55.72
CA ALA A 18 -24.66 -37.85 -54.70
C ALA A 18 -24.31 -38.94 -53.66
N ALA A 19 -23.13 -39.50 -53.77
CA ALA A 19 -22.49 -40.20 -52.66
C ALA A 19 -22.18 -39.11 -51.60
N THR A 20 -23.00 -39.01 -50.56
CA THR A 20 -22.67 -38.28 -49.34
C THR A 20 -21.52 -39.00 -48.67
N ALA A 21 -20.30 -38.60 -49.00
CA ALA A 21 -19.17 -38.85 -48.13
C ALA A 21 -19.48 -38.07 -46.83
N LEU A 22 -19.92 -38.81 -45.82
CA LEU A 22 -19.79 -38.37 -44.44
C LEU A 22 -18.30 -38.19 -44.20
N THR A 23 -17.77 -37.01 -44.41
CA THR A 23 -16.54 -36.61 -43.77
C THR A 23 -16.87 -36.65 -42.28
N ALA A 24 -16.45 -37.73 -41.61
CA ALA A 24 -16.33 -37.71 -40.18
C ALA A 24 -15.44 -36.48 -39.89
N ALA A 25 -16.02 -35.41 -39.35
CA ALA A 25 -15.26 -34.35 -38.74
C ALA A 25 -14.33 -35.08 -37.75
N PRO A 26 -13.04 -34.80 -37.77
CA PRO A 26 -12.19 -35.35 -36.74
C PRO A 26 -12.88 -34.99 -35.42
N ALA A 27 -13.16 -35.99 -34.61
CA ALA A 27 -13.53 -35.78 -33.22
C ALA A 27 -12.34 -35.05 -32.61
N HIS A 28 -12.43 -33.73 -32.57
CA HIS A 28 -11.56 -32.93 -31.73
C HIS A 28 -11.86 -33.42 -30.31
N ALA A 29 -10.97 -34.22 -29.75
CA ALA A 29 -10.91 -34.38 -28.32
C ALA A 29 -10.56 -32.99 -27.76
N VAL A 30 -11.60 -32.24 -27.50
CA VAL A 30 -11.47 -30.83 -27.10
C VAL A 30 -11.39 -30.81 -25.60
N VAL A 31 -10.18 -30.67 -25.12
CA VAL A 31 -9.97 -30.20 -23.77
C VAL A 31 -10.21 -28.67 -23.79
N GLY A 32 -11.45 -28.26 -23.90
CA GLY A 32 -11.89 -26.89 -23.96
C GLY A 32 -11.33 -26.05 -25.12
N GLY A 33 -12.06 -25.02 -25.51
CA GLY A 33 -11.59 -23.99 -26.46
C GLY A 33 -10.85 -22.85 -25.74
N PRO A 34 -9.98 -22.12 -26.47
CA PRO A 34 -9.33 -20.93 -25.93
C PRO A 34 -10.39 -19.90 -25.50
N VAL A 35 -10.14 -19.26 -24.37
CA VAL A 35 -10.98 -18.20 -23.84
C VAL A 35 -10.73 -16.90 -24.61
N ALA A 36 -11.77 -16.17 -24.95
CA ALA A 36 -11.64 -14.85 -25.58
C ALA A 36 -10.86 -13.89 -24.64
N THR A 37 -10.00 -13.07 -25.23
CA THR A 37 -9.20 -12.10 -24.49
C THR A 37 -10.08 -11.22 -23.59
N GLY A 38 -9.73 -11.15 -22.31
CA GLY A 38 -10.46 -10.38 -21.29
C GLY A 38 -11.61 -11.13 -20.61
N SER A 39 -12.07 -12.28 -21.15
CA SER A 39 -13.04 -13.13 -20.46
C SER A 39 -12.35 -13.91 -19.34
N TYR A 40 -13.02 -14.02 -18.19
CA TYR A 40 -12.48 -14.70 -16.99
C TYR A 40 -11.07 -14.20 -16.60
N ALA A 41 -10.85 -12.90 -16.70
CA ALA A 41 -9.55 -12.27 -16.41
C ALA A 41 -9.01 -12.58 -15.00
N PHE A 42 -9.89 -12.96 -14.08
CA PHE A 42 -9.55 -13.41 -12.73
C PHE A 42 -8.89 -14.80 -12.66
N THR A 43 -8.85 -15.55 -13.77
CA THR A 43 -8.21 -16.88 -13.77
C THR A 43 -6.70 -16.71 -13.65
N ALA A 44 -6.10 -17.42 -12.69
CA ALA A 44 -4.67 -17.42 -12.42
C ALA A 44 -3.97 -18.63 -13.00
N ARG A 45 -2.77 -18.43 -13.54
CA ARG A 45 -1.80 -19.49 -13.79
C ARG A 45 -0.81 -19.51 -12.64
N VAL A 46 -0.70 -20.62 -11.92
CA VAL A 46 0.20 -20.80 -10.79
C VAL A 46 1.39 -21.63 -11.22
N SER A 47 2.60 -21.16 -10.99
CA SER A 47 3.86 -21.84 -11.30
C SER A 47 4.65 -22.03 -10.01
N LEU A 48 5.13 -23.24 -9.75
CA LEU A 48 5.85 -23.60 -8.53
C LEU A 48 7.17 -24.29 -8.88
N GLY A 49 8.19 -24.04 -8.07
CA GLY A 49 9.50 -24.65 -8.19
C GLY A 49 10.25 -24.28 -9.46
N ALA A 50 11.35 -24.94 -9.68
CA ALA A 50 12.19 -24.82 -10.87
C ALA A 50 12.73 -26.21 -11.26
N ASP A 51 13.19 -26.35 -12.48
CA ASP A 51 13.81 -27.56 -13.01
C ASP A 51 12.94 -28.82 -12.76
N ASP A 52 13.49 -29.83 -12.11
CA ASP A 52 12.82 -31.13 -11.85
C ASP A 52 11.66 -31.01 -10.83
N THR A 53 11.54 -29.89 -10.11
CA THR A 53 10.46 -29.64 -9.17
C THR A 53 9.35 -28.78 -9.76
N ALA A 54 9.49 -28.34 -11.02
CA ALA A 54 8.55 -27.44 -11.67
C ALA A 54 7.14 -28.05 -11.78
N ARG A 55 6.14 -27.31 -11.30
CA ARG A 55 4.71 -27.66 -11.38
C ARG A 55 3.92 -26.49 -11.93
N ALA A 56 2.86 -26.79 -12.64
CA ALA A 56 1.89 -25.79 -13.09
C ALA A 56 0.49 -26.14 -12.56
N CYS A 57 -0.22 -25.12 -12.10
CA CYS A 57 -1.59 -25.20 -11.62
C CYS A 57 -2.40 -24.01 -12.13
N SER A 58 -3.68 -24.03 -11.87
CA SER A 58 -4.60 -22.93 -12.12
C SER A 58 -5.19 -22.40 -10.79
N GLY A 59 -5.85 -21.25 -10.83
CA GLY A 59 -6.50 -20.67 -9.66
C GLY A 59 -7.48 -19.56 -10.07
N ALA A 60 -8.11 -18.94 -9.09
CA ALA A 60 -8.99 -17.81 -9.30
C ALA A 60 -8.68 -16.67 -8.33
N LEU A 61 -8.54 -15.45 -8.82
CA LEU A 61 -8.45 -14.24 -7.99
C LEU A 61 -9.79 -14.04 -7.28
N VAL A 62 -9.78 -14.09 -5.95
CA VAL A 62 -10.97 -13.92 -5.08
C VAL A 62 -10.94 -12.62 -4.28
N ALA A 63 -9.77 -12.00 -4.16
CA ALA A 63 -9.57 -10.63 -3.69
C ALA A 63 -8.37 -10.02 -4.41
N SER A 64 -8.08 -8.74 -4.25
CA SER A 64 -7.07 -8.03 -5.04
C SER A 64 -5.69 -8.68 -5.03
N ASN A 65 -5.30 -9.30 -3.93
CA ASN A 65 -4.02 -9.99 -3.76
C ASN A 65 -4.17 -11.45 -3.25
N TRP A 66 -5.34 -12.07 -3.44
CA TRP A 66 -5.58 -13.43 -3.02
C TRP A 66 -6.15 -14.30 -4.15
N ILE A 67 -5.55 -15.45 -4.36
CA ILE A 67 -6.08 -16.50 -5.23
C ILE A 67 -6.58 -17.70 -4.42
N LEU A 68 -7.70 -18.28 -4.83
CA LEU A 68 -8.16 -19.57 -4.36
C LEU A 68 -7.73 -20.63 -5.37
N THR A 69 -7.07 -21.70 -4.88
CA THR A 69 -6.57 -22.79 -5.71
C THR A 69 -6.59 -24.10 -4.91
N ALA A 70 -6.12 -25.19 -5.50
CA ALA A 70 -6.05 -26.48 -4.83
C ALA A 70 -4.81 -26.58 -3.91
N ALA A 71 -4.99 -27.10 -2.70
CA ALA A 71 -3.88 -27.34 -1.77
C ALA A 71 -2.86 -28.37 -2.32
N SER A 72 -3.33 -29.34 -3.09
CA SER A 72 -2.47 -30.34 -3.77
C SER A 72 -1.44 -29.72 -4.71
N CYS A 73 -1.66 -28.50 -5.22
CA CYS A 73 -0.66 -27.73 -5.98
C CYS A 73 0.63 -27.53 -5.17
N PHE A 74 0.50 -27.22 -3.89
CA PHE A 74 1.60 -26.87 -2.99
C PHE A 74 2.06 -28.04 -2.12
N ALA A 75 1.30 -29.13 -2.07
CA ALA A 75 1.63 -30.29 -1.26
C ALA A 75 2.87 -31.02 -1.79
N ALA A 76 3.68 -31.56 -0.88
CA ALA A 76 4.82 -32.43 -1.25
C ALA A 76 4.34 -33.73 -1.90
N ASP A 77 3.23 -34.28 -1.38
CA ASP A 77 2.54 -35.46 -1.92
C ASP A 77 1.13 -35.02 -2.39
N VAL A 78 0.88 -35.11 -3.69
CA VAL A 78 -0.41 -34.74 -4.30
C VAL A 78 -1.58 -35.65 -3.89
N GLU A 79 -1.29 -36.87 -3.47
CA GLU A 79 -2.31 -37.82 -2.97
C GLU A 79 -2.78 -37.46 -1.54
N VAL A 80 -1.94 -36.72 -0.80
CA VAL A 80 -2.23 -36.22 0.54
C VAL A 80 -2.14 -34.70 0.53
N PRO A 81 -3.21 -33.97 0.13
CA PRO A 81 -3.17 -32.53 -0.09
C PRO A 81 -3.10 -31.72 1.21
N THR A 82 -2.12 -32.02 2.05
CA THR A 82 -1.83 -31.32 3.29
C THR A 82 -0.71 -30.29 3.04
N VAL A 83 -1.00 -29.04 3.38
CA VAL A 83 -0.08 -27.91 3.21
C VAL A 83 0.00 -27.16 4.55
N ALA A 84 1.19 -26.77 4.95
CA ALA A 84 1.38 -25.90 6.09
C ALA A 84 0.88 -24.47 5.76
N ALA A 85 0.32 -23.79 6.73
CA ALA A 85 0.07 -22.36 6.62
C ALA A 85 1.40 -21.59 6.63
N GLY A 86 1.42 -20.39 6.03
CA GLY A 86 2.60 -19.54 5.92
C GLY A 86 3.29 -19.61 4.57
N LYS A 87 4.57 -19.33 4.49
CA LYS A 87 5.33 -19.25 3.23
C LYS A 87 5.33 -20.59 2.47
N PRO A 88 5.14 -20.62 1.15
CA PRO A 88 5.23 -21.82 0.34
C PRO A 88 6.59 -22.53 0.49
N ALA A 89 6.60 -23.84 0.59
CA ALA A 89 7.84 -24.63 0.67
C ALA A 89 8.70 -24.56 -0.61
N LEU A 90 8.05 -24.37 -1.75
CA LEU A 90 8.70 -24.10 -3.04
C LEU A 90 8.37 -22.67 -3.45
N SER A 91 9.32 -22.00 -4.09
CA SER A 91 9.04 -20.70 -4.69
C SER A 91 7.84 -20.82 -5.64
N ALA A 92 6.89 -19.92 -5.53
CA ALA A 92 5.68 -19.98 -6.32
C ALA A 92 5.32 -18.57 -6.82
N THR A 93 4.80 -18.51 -8.04
CA THR A 93 4.27 -17.29 -8.65
C THR A 93 2.89 -17.53 -9.21
N ALA A 94 2.07 -16.49 -9.25
CA ALA A 94 0.80 -16.51 -9.95
C ALA A 94 0.76 -15.41 -11.01
N THR A 95 0.27 -15.73 -12.19
CA THR A 95 0.04 -14.79 -13.28
C THR A 95 -1.46 -14.64 -13.50
N VAL A 96 -1.98 -13.42 -13.33
CA VAL A 96 -3.39 -13.05 -13.53
C VAL A 96 -3.46 -11.93 -14.53
N ALA A 97 -4.21 -12.09 -15.62
CA ALA A 97 -4.32 -11.08 -16.70
C ALA A 97 -2.95 -10.54 -17.19
N GLY A 98 -1.94 -11.41 -17.25
CA GLY A 98 -0.58 -11.07 -17.69
C GLY A 98 0.31 -10.43 -16.62
N LYS A 99 -0.19 -10.16 -15.42
CA LYS A 99 0.57 -9.66 -14.28
C LYS A 99 1.04 -10.81 -13.40
N THR A 100 2.33 -10.90 -13.16
CA THR A 100 2.94 -11.96 -12.34
C THR A 100 3.36 -11.40 -10.99
N SER A 101 3.00 -12.10 -9.91
CA SER A 101 3.39 -11.79 -8.53
C SER A 101 3.84 -13.05 -7.82
N ALA A 102 4.75 -12.93 -6.86
CA ALA A 102 5.13 -14.01 -5.97
C ALA A 102 3.95 -14.43 -5.09
N VAL A 103 3.87 -15.72 -4.74
CA VAL A 103 2.98 -16.23 -3.69
C VAL A 103 3.75 -16.25 -2.39
N VAL A 104 3.33 -15.44 -1.42
CA VAL A 104 4.06 -15.19 -0.16
C VAL A 104 3.48 -15.90 1.05
N GLN A 105 2.19 -16.24 1.01
CA GLN A 105 1.51 -16.89 2.13
C GLN A 105 0.47 -17.90 1.64
N LEU A 106 0.33 -19.00 2.36
CA LEU A 106 -0.70 -20.02 2.16
C LEU A 106 -1.60 -20.13 3.39
N VAL A 107 -2.91 -20.12 3.17
CA VAL A 107 -3.91 -20.39 4.21
C VAL A 107 -4.75 -21.59 3.77
N PRO A 108 -4.38 -22.82 4.16
CA PRO A 108 -5.08 -24.02 3.75
C PRO A 108 -6.44 -24.17 4.45
N ARG A 109 -7.41 -24.71 3.75
CA ARG A 109 -8.69 -25.08 4.34
C ARG A 109 -8.63 -26.53 4.83
N ALA A 110 -8.71 -26.72 6.14
CA ALA A 110 -8.71 -28.04 6.72
C ALA A 110 -9.87 -28.92 6.16
N GLY A 111 -9.55 -30.16 5.81
CA GLY A 111 -10.52 -31.13 5.32
C GLY A 111 -10.89 -31.00 3.83
N ARG A 112 -10.31 -30.04 3.10
CA ARG A 112 -10.56 -29.85 1.67
C ARG A 112 -9.28 -29.62 0.90
N ASP A 113 -9.26 -30.03 -0.37
CA ASP A 113 -8.18 -29.70 -1.29
C ASP A 113 -8.32 -28.23 -1.75
N LEU A 114 -8.22 -27.29 -0.82
CA LEU A 114 -8.32 -25.86 -1.05
C LEU A 114 -7.27 -25.10 -0.24
N VAL A 115 -6.71 -24.07 -0.85
CA VAL A 115 -5.80 -23.11 -0.22
C VAL A 115 -6.05 -21.71 -0.77
N LEU A 116 -6.10 -20.73 0.11
CA LEU A 116 -5.92 -19.32 -0.26
C LEU A 116 -4.44 -19.03 -0.32
N ALA A 117 -3.98 -18.43 -1.42
CA ALA A 117 -2.60 -18.05 -1.61
C ALA A 117 -2.51 -16.54 -1.80
N ARG A 118 -1.78 -15.85 -0.89
CA ARG A 118 -1.56 -14.41 -0.94
C ARG A 118 -0.46 -14.07 -1.93
N LEU A 119 -0.72 -13.07 -2.74
CA LEU A 119 0.24 -12.49 -3.67
C LEU A 119 0.98 -11.33 -3.00
N ALA A 120 2.27 -11.21 -3.25
CA ALA A 120 3.08 -10.08 -2.78
C ALA A 120 2.53 -8.73 -3.32
N ARG A 121 2.07 -8.74 -4.57
CA ARG A 121 1.52 -7.53 -5.23
C ARG A 121 0.03 -7.70 -5.54
N PRO A 122 -0.80 -6.68 -5.30
CA PRO A 122 -2.19 -6.72 -5.71
C PRO A 122 -2.33 -6.68 -7.24
N VAL A 123 -3.34 -7.38 -7.76
CA VAL A 123 -3.65 -7.41 -9.19
C VAL A 123 -4.63 -6.28 -9.51
N SER A 124 -4.12 -5.16 -9.99
CA SER A 124 -4.94 -4.01 -10.39
C SER A 124 -5.65 -4.23 -11.75
N GLY A 125 -6.85 -3.64 -11.91
CA GLY A 125 -7.60 -3.68 -13.17
C GLY A 125 -8.31 -5.00 -13.46
N VAL A 126 -8.34 -5.94 -12.52
CA VAL A 126 -9.08 -7.21 -12.60
C VAL A 126 -10.09 -7.27 -11.47
N THR A 127 -11.35 -7.53 -11.82
CA THR A 127 -12.39 -7.77 -10.82
C THR A 127 -12.28 -9.21 -10.32
N PRO A 128 -12.07 -9.45 -9.01
CA PRO A 128 -12.09 -10.78 -8.43
C PRO A 128 -13.43 -11.49 -8.66
N VAL A 129 -13.38 -12.82 -8.78
CA VAL A 129 -14.61 -13.61 -8.88
C VAL A 129 -15.29 -13.74 -7.52
N THR A 130 -16.60 -13.59 -7.49
CA THR A 130 -17.40 -13.79 -6.29
C THR A 130 -17.50 -15.28 -5.96
N VAL A 131 -17.27 -15.66 -4.70
CA VAL A 131 -17.51 -17.02 -4.22
C VAL A 131 -19.03 -17.20 -4.03
N ALA A 132 -19.56 -18.27 -4.59
CA ALA A 132 -20.98 -18.59 -4.47
C ALA A 132 -21.37 -18.85 -3.00
N THR A 133 -22.62 -18.58 -2.65
CA THR A 133 -23.17 -18.84 -1.30
C THR A 133 -24.26 -19.92 -1.31
N THR A 134 -24.48 -20.53 -2.48
CA THR A 134 -25.47 -21.60 -2.67
C THR A 134 -24.85 -22.77 -3.38
N ALA A 135 -25.11 -23.97 -2.88
CA ALA A 135 -24.62 -25.20 -3.50
C ALA A 135 -25.14 -25.40 -4.93
N PRO A 136 -24.34 -25.95 -5.82
CA PRO A 136 -24.84 -26.46 -7.10
C PRO A 136 -25.73 -27.69 -6.87
N ALA A 137 -26.58 -28.01 -7.82
CA ALA A 137 -27.39 -29.20 -7.83
C ALA A 137 -26.90 -30.23 -8.88
N ALA A 138 -27.22 -31.49 -8.67
CA ALA A 138 -26.97 -32.51 -9.69
C ALA A 138 -27.71 -32.15 -10.98
N GLY A 139 -27.00 -32.20 -12.10
CA GLY A 139 -27.48 -31.76 -13.43
C GLY A 139 -27.10 -30.34 -13.77
N ASP A 140 -26.66 -29.51 -12.84
CA ASP A 140 -26.18 -28.14 -13.13
C ASP A 140 -25.00 -28.18 -14.10
N GLN A 141 -24.94 -27.14 -14.93
CA GLN A 141 -23.81 -26.94 -15.85
C GLN A 141 -22.84 -25.94 -15.26
N LEU A 142 -21.60 -26.33 -15.13
CA LEU A 142 -20.51 -25.50 -14.66
C LEU A 142 -19.49 -25.31 -15.77
N ARG A 143 -18.77 -24.18 -15.74
CA ARG A 143 -17.64 -23.93 -16.62
C ARG A 143 -16.34 -23.99 -15.84
N ALA A 144 -15.41 -24.86 -16.25
CA ALA A 144 -14.05 -24.82 -15.79
C ALA A 144 -13.21 -23.90 -16.69
N VAL A 145 -12.27 -23.15 -16.10
CA VAL A 145 -11.32 -22.29 -16.81
C VAL A 145 -9.93 -22.51 -16.25
N GLY A 146 -8.96 -22.86 -17.10
CA GLY A 146 -7.62 -23.19 -16.62
C GLY A 146 -6.54 -23.00 -17.67
N TYR A 147 -5.30 -23.22 -17.24
CA TYR A 147 -4.08 -23.12 -18.05
C TYR A 147 -3.39 -24.48 -18.25
N GLY A 148 -4.08 -25.56 -17.98
CA GLY A 148 -3.58 -26.90 -18.16
C GLY A 148 -3.27 -27.28 -19.61
N ARG A 149 -2.61 -28.42 -19.80
CA ARG A 149 -2.37 -28.96 -21.15
C ARG A 149 -3.69 -29.20 -21.88
N THR A 150 -3.63 -29.14 -23.19
CA THR A 150 -4.78 -29.43 -24.06
C THR A 150 -4.60 -30.73 -24.79
N ALA A 151 -5.45 -31.02 -25.78
CA ALA A 151 -5.23 -32.15 -26.67
C ALA A 151 -4.03 -31.96 -27.62
N GLY A 152 -3.60 -30.73 -27.85
CA GLY A 152 -2.52 -30.36 -28.78
C GLY A 152 -1.27 -29.78 -28.15
N ASP A 153 -1.37 -29.17 -26.94
CA ASP A 153 -0.30 -28.40 -26.33
C ASP A 153 0.00 -28.89 -24.90
N TRP A 154 1.29 -29.03 -24.58
CA TRP A 154 1.77 -29.38 -23.25
C TRP A 154 1.68 -28.22 -22.26
N LEU A 155 1.83 -27.02 -22.74
CA LEU A 155 1.77 -25.78 -21.96
C LEU A 155 1.01 -24.73 -22.75
N THR A 156 0.03 -24.09 -22.13
CA THR A 156 -0.76 -23.05 -22.77
C THR A 156 -0.46 -21.68 -22.16
N ALA A 157 -0.26 -20.68 -23.03
CA ALA A 157 -0.15 -19.29 -22.63
C ALA A 157 -1.53 -18.62 -22.43
N THR A 158 -2.56 -19.22 -23.02
CA THR A 158 -3.96 -18.75 -23.00
C THR A 158 -4.81 -19.67 -22.16
N ALA A 159 -5.70 -19.14 -21.37
CA ALA A 159 -6.68 -19.94 -20.64
C ALA A 159 -7.63 -20.67 -21.60
N HIS A 160 -8.04 -21.87 -21.23
CA HIS A 160 -9.02 -22.70 -21.93
C HIS A 160 -10.21 -22.93 -21.04
N SER A 161 -11.38 -23.15 -21.63
CA SER A 161 -12.60 -23.42 -20.88
C SER A 161 -13.36 -24.62 -21.42
N THR A 162 -13.96 -25.40 -20.53
CA THR A 162 -14.82 -26.51 -20.88
C THR A 162 -16.04 -26.59 -19.95
N ALA A 163 -17.14 -27.14 -20.44
CA ALA A 163 -18.36 -27.33 -19.67
C ALA A 163 -18.35 -28.68 -18.96
N PHE A 164 -18.83 -28.69 -17.72
CA PHE A 164 -19.02 -29.88 -16.89
C PHE A 164 -20.47 -29.97 -16.41
N ALA A 165 -21.00 -31.18 -16.38
CA ALA A 165 -22.21 -31.47 -15.63
C ALA A 165 -21.87 -31.90 -14.21
N VAL A 166 -22.65 -31.46 -13.24
CA VAL A 166 -22.56 -31.94 -11.85
C VAL A 166 -23.28 -33.27 -11.77
N ASP A 167 -22.54 -34.35 -11.46
CA ASP A 167 -23.11 -35.68 -11.30
C ASP A 167 -23.61 -35.89 -9.87
N ALA A 168 -22.83 -35.46 -8.89
CA ALA A 168 -23.18 -35.54 -7.47
C ALA A 168 -22.56 -34.39 -6.66
N VAL A 169 -23.25 -34.01 -5.58
CA VAL A 169 -22.79 -33.00 -4.62
C VAL A 169 -22.53 -33.71 -3.29
N GLY A 170 -21.26 -33.80 -2.91
CA GLY A 170 -20.82 -34.31 -1.63
C GLY A 170 -20.83 -33.23 -0.53
N THR A 171 -20.34 -33.55 0.65
CA THR A 171 -20.18 -32.57 1.75
C THR A 171 -19.09 -31.56 1.39
N ASP A 172 -17.94 -32.03 0.90
CA ASP A 172 -16.74 -31.23 0.69
C ASP A 172 -16.31 -31.19 -0.79
N ASP A 173 -16.92 -32.00 -1.65
CA ASP A 173 -16.55 -32.16 -3.05
C ASP A 173 -17.75 -32.22 -4.00
N LEU A 174 -17.45 -32.09 -5.29
CA LEU A 174 -18.34 -32.29 -6.42
C LEU A 174 -17.76 -33.39 -7.28
N THR A 175 -18.58 -34.36 -7.68
CA THR A 175 -18.29 -35.23 -8.81
C THR A 175 -18.86 -34.60 -10.07
N ILE A 176 -18.02 -34.42 -11.08
CA ILE A 176 -18.39 -33.76 -12.33
C ILE A 176 -17.92 -34.53 -13.54
N THR A 177 -18.64 -34.44 -14.65
CA THR A 177 -18.26 -35.05 -15.93
C THR A 177 -18.18 -34.00 -17.02
N GLY A 178 -17.03 -33.94 -17.70
CA GLY A 178 -16.79 -33.02 -18.80
C GLY A 178 -17.63 -33.37 -20.02
N GLN A 179 -18.30 -32.36 -20.60
CA GLN A 179 -19.21 -32.51 -21.73
C GLN A 179 -18.47 -32.61 -23.07
N ASN A 180 -17.40 -31.82 -23.24
CA ASN A 180 -16.58 -31.76 -24.44
C ASN A 180 -15.08 -31.71 -24.13
N GLY A 181 -14.64 -32.19 -22.98
CA GLY A 181 -13.26 -32.17 -22.54
C GLY A 181 -13.11 -32.59 -21.08
N ALA A 182 -11.91 -32.55 -20.55
CA ALA A 182 -11.56 -32.93 -19.18
C ALA A 182 -10.68 -31.83 -18.55
N LEU A 183 -10.53 -31.86 -17.23
CA LEU A 183 -9.41 -31.17 -16.56
C LEU A 183 -8.14 -31.95 -16.83
N CYS A 184 -7.10 -31.29 -17.30
CA CYS A 184 -5.81 -31.88 -17.61
C CYS A 184 -4.73 -31.48 -16.57
N GLN A 185 -3.57 -32.07 -16.69
CA GLN A 185 -2.42 -31.66 -15.88
C GLN A 185 -2.14 -30.16 -16.06
N GLY A 186 -2.07 -29.40 -14.97
CA GLY A 186 -2.01 -27.95 -14.95
C GLY A 186 -3.35 -27.27 -14.67
N ASP A 187 -4.50 -28.00 -14.78
CA ASP A 187 -5.82 -27.49 -14.39
C ASP A 187 -6.16 -27.78 -12.91
N THR A 188 -5.30 -28.42 -12.16
CA THR A 188 -5.46 -28.49 -10.70
C THR A 188 -5.56 -27.06 -10.15
N GLY A 189 -6.60 -26.78 -9.39
CA GLY A 189 -6.90 -25.42 -8.93
C GLY A 189 -7.77 -24.58 -9.86
N ALA A 190 -8.16 -25.08 -11.04
CA ALA A 190 -9.02 -24.37 -11.98
C ALA A 190 -10.39 -24.03 -11.37
N PRO A 191 -10.87 -22.77 -11.48
CA PRO A 191 -12.19 -22.41 -11.02
C PRO A 191 -13.32 -23.12 -11.78
N LEU A 192 -14.27 -23.60 -11.02
CA LEU A 192 -15.57 -24.09 -11.53
C LEU A 192 -16.63 -23.02 -11.29
N LEU A 193 -17.18 -22.51 -12.37
CA LEU A 193 -18.02 -21.33 -12.39
C LEU A 193 -19.47 -21.71 -12.71
N ARG A 194 -20.40 -21.21 -11.92
CA ARG A 194 -21.81 -21.11 -12.28
C ARG A 194 -22.04 -19.79 -12.99
N GLU A 195 -22.57 -19.85 -14.19
CA GLU A 195 -22.84 -18.67 -15.01
C GLU A 195 -24.34 -18.38 -15.04
N THR A 196 -24.73 -17.17 -14.65
CA THR A 196 -26.11 -16.71 -14.64
C THR A 196 -26.19 -15.28 -15.17
N ASN A 197 -26.94 -15.05 -16.24
CA ASN A 197 -27.14 -13.72 -16.80
C ASN A 197 -25.87 -12.92 -17.10
N GLY A 198 -24.79 -13.60 -17.52
CA GLY A 198 -23.49 -12.98 -17.83
C GLY A 198 -22.57 -12.74 -16.62
N SER A 199 -23.00 -13.10 -15.42
CA SER A 199 -22.17 -13.10 -14.22
C SER A 199 -21.67 -14.50 -13.89
N ALA A 200 -20.46 -14.62 -13.38
CA ALA A 200 -19.86 -15.88 -12.96
C ALA A 200 -19.66 -15.88 -11.43
N GLU A 201 -20.00 -17.01 -10.80
CA GLU A 201 -19.74 -17.28 -9.38
C GLU A 201 -18.91 -18.54 -9.24
N LEU A 202 -17.94 -18.53 -8.34
CA LEU A 202 -17.06 -19.65 -8.05
C LEU A 202 -17.77 -20.64 -7.10
N VAL A 203 -18.08 -21.84 -7.58
CA VAL A 203 -18.75 -22.88 -6.78
C VAL A 203 -17.82 -24.00 -6.36
N GLY A 204 -16.64 -24.08 -6.95
CA GLY A 204 -15.64 -25.09 -6.61
C GLY A 204 -14.33 -24.90 -7.36
N VAL A 205 -13.36 -25.74 -7.02
CA VAL A 205 -11.99 -25.69 -7.55
C VAL A 205 -11.60 -27.11 -7.97
N GLY A 206 -11.09 -27.27 -9.18
CA GLY A 206 -10.65 -28.55 -9.73
C GLY A 206 -9.56 -29.18 -8.86
N SER A 207 -9.75 -30.45 -8.45
CA SER A 207 -8.81 -31.18 -7.60
C SER A 207 -8.16 -32.33 -8.38
N ARG A 208 -8.93 -33.28 -8.83
CA ARG A 208 -8.47 -34.49 -9.51
C ARG A 208 -9.29 -34.81 -10.75
N SER A 209 -8.68 -35.43 -11.76
CA SER A 209 -9.33 -35.77 -13.02
C SER A 209 -8.79 -37.08 -13.61
N TRP A 210 -9.63 -37.74 -14.40
CA TRP A 210 -9.21 -38.86 -15.23
C TRP A 210 -8.40 -38.45 -16.46
N GLN A 211 -8.38 -37.17 -16.82
CA GLN A 211 -7.61 -36.59 -17.91
C GLN A 211 -7.93 -37.14 -19.32
N GLY A 212 -9.18 -37.55 -19.54
CA GLY A 212 -9.58 -38.14 -20.83
C GLY A 212 -9.44 -37.16 -22.00
N GLY A 213 -8.66 -37.54 -23.01
CA GLY A 213 -8.39 -36.73 -24.20
C GLY A 213 -7.29 -35.68 -24.04
N CYS A 214 -6.59 -35.63 -22.90
CA CYS A 214 -5.43 -34.74 -22.69
C CYS A 214 -4.23 -35.26 -23.49
N LEU A 215 -3.36 -34.36 -23.96
CA LEU A 215 -2.16 -34.69 -24.71
C LEU A 215 -1.28 -35.71 -23.94
N GLY A 216 -0.90 -36.78 -24.59
CA GLY A 216 -0.08 -37.83 -24.00
C GLY A 216 -0.86 -38.86 -23.17
N GLU A 217 -2.18 -38.72 -22.98
CA GLU A 217 -3.02 -39.68 -22.28
C GLU A 217 -3.74 -40.63 -23.24
N THR A 218 -3.97 -41.83 -22.80
CA THR A 218 -4.81 -42.85 -23.51
C THR A 218 -6.19 -42.97 -22.85
N GLU A 219 -6.41 -42.30 -21.75
CA GLU A 219 -7.66 -42.28 -21.02
C GLU A 219 -8.77 -41.57 -21.84
N THR A 220 -9.99 -42.02 -21.74
CA THR A 220 -11.15 -41.43 -22.42
C THR A 220 -12.22 -40.88 -21.48
N ARG A 221 -12.13 -41.23 -20.19
CA ARG A 221 -13.08 -40.73 -19.17
C ARG A 221 -12.80 -39.24 -18.86
N THR A 222 -13.84 -38.41 -18.91
CA THR A 222 -13.77 -36.98 -18.68
C THR A 222 -14.22 -36.57 -17.29
N GLY A 223 -14.48 -37.52 -16.40
CA GLY A 223 -14.88 -37.29 -15.02
C GLY A 223 -13.77 -36.60 -14.19
N ALA A 224 -14.17 -35.81 -13.22
CA ALA A 224 -13.29 -35.13 -12.30
C ALA A 224 -13.93 -34.98 -10.91
N ILE A 225 -13.10 -34.65 -9.92
CA ILE A 225 -13.51 -34.25 -8.59
C ILE A 225 -13.04 -32.82 -8.37
N ALA A 226 -13.92 -32.00 -7.83
CA ALA A 226 -13.61 -30.63 -7.44
C ALA A 226 -13.93 -30.40 -5.96
N ALA A 227 -13.11 -29.63 -5.29
CA ALA A 227 -13.37 -29.19 -3.93
C ALA A 227 -14.47 -28.07 -3.96
N ARG A 228 -15.48 -28.18 -3.12
CA ARG A 228 -16.56 -27.19 -3.01
C ARG A 228 -16.05 -25.91 -2.34
N SER A 229 -16.55 -24.76 -2.81
CA SER A 229 -16.28 -23.44 -2.23
C SER A 229 -17.53 -22.65 -1.85
N ASP A 230 -18.71 -23.11 -2.23
CA ASP A 230 -19.98 -22.38 -2.08
C ASP A 230 -20.43 -22.17 -0.62
N ASP A 231 -19.89 -22.89 0.34
CA ASP A 231 -20.12 -22.73 1.77
C ASP A 231 -18.94 -22.04 2.49
N LEU A 232 -17.94 -21.55 1.73
CA LEU A 232 -16.72 -20.97 2.28
C LEU A 232 -16.59 -19.45 2.05
N ALA A 233 -17.63 -18.78 1.56
CA ALA A 233 -17.57 -17.33 1.29
C ALA A 233 -17.17 -16.52 2.54
N SER A 234 -17.65 -16.91 3.73
CA SER A 234 -17.27 -16.25 4.99
C SER A 234 -15.82 -16.52 5.39
N TRP A 235 -15.30 -17.74 5.16
CA TRP A 235 -13.88 -18.05 5.39
C TRP A 235 -12.99 -17.27 4.42
N VAL A 236 -13.33 -17.22 3.14
CA VAL A 236 -12.62 -16.41 2.14
C VAL A 236 -12.62 -14.95 2.58
N SER A 237 -13.80 -14.37 2.87
CA SER A 237 -13.92 -12.97 3.29
C SER A 237 -13.14 -12.66 4.57
N ALA A 238 -13.15 -13.55 5.55
CA ALA A 238 -12.42 -13.37 6.80
C ALA A 238 -10.88 -13.46 6.59
N THR A 239 -10.43 -14.31 5.66
CA THR A 239 -8.99 -14.47 5.37
C THR A 239 -8.48 -13.37 4.45
N THR A 240 -9.30 -12.93 3.49
CA THR A 240 -8.92 -11.94 2.47
C THR A 240 -9.33 -10.51 2.84
N GLY A 241 -9.75 -10.30 4.08
CA GLY A 241 -10.03 -8.97 4.65
C GLY A 241 -8.84 -8.02 4.50
N PRO A 242 -8.99 -6.73 4.82
CA PRO A 242 -7.87 -5.81 4.77
C PRO A 242 -6.72 -6.38 5.63
N ALA A 243 -5.55 -6.52 5.00
CA ALA A 243 -4.34 -6.87 5.73
C ALA A 243 -4.05 -5.78 6.77
N PRO A 244 -3.44 -6.11 7.93
CA PRO A 244 -2.90 -5.10 8.83
C PRO A 244 -1.94 -4.20 8.06
N VAL A 245 -1.89 -2.92 8.43
CA VAL A 245 -0.99 -1.95 7.76
C VAL A 245 0.46 -2.31 8.05
N THR A 246 0.74 -2.82 9.26
CA THR A 246 2.05 -3.31 9.69
C THR A 246 1.93 -4.71 10.25
N ASP A 247 2.77 -5.64 9.78
CA ASP A 247 2.84 -7.04 10.22
C ASP A 247 4.28 -7.50 10.03
N PHE A 248 5.16 -7.09 10.95
CA PHE A 248 6.59 -7.36 10.87
C PHE A 248 6.92 -8.84 11.08
N ASN A 249 6.04 -9.58 11.74
CA ASN A 249 6.24 -11.00 12.06
C ASN A 249 5.39 -11.95 11.20
N CYS A 250 4.61 -11.42 10.25
CA CYS A 250 3.76 -12.18 9.33
C CYS A 250 2.72 -13.07 10.02
N ASP A 251 2.22 -12.72 11.18
CA ASP A 251 1.21 -13.50 11.91
C ASP A 251 -0.24 -13.07 11.60
N GLY A 252 -0.41 -11.99 10.83
CA GLY A 252 -1.70 -11.44 10.42
C GLY A 252 -2.33 -10.52 11.46
N VAL A 253 -1.59 -10.13 12.50
CA VAL A 253 -2.02 -9.18 13.53
C VAL A 253 -1.18 -7.90 13.37
N GLU A 254 -1.82 -6.75 13.55
CA GLU A 254 -1.15 -5.45 13.43
C GLU A 254 -0.08 -5.29 14.51
N ASP A 255 1.14 -4.98 14.09
CA ASP A 255 2.27 -4.62 14.92
C ASP A 255 2.46 -3.10 14.91
N ILE A 256 3.22 -2.56 15.85
CA ILE A 256 3.47 -1.12 15.96
C ILE A 256 4.97 -0.89 16.16
N ALA A 257 5.56 0.00 15.35
CA ALA A 257 6.87 0.57 15.60
C ALA A 257 6.73 1.99 16.15
N VAL A 258 7.44 2.31 17.23
CA VAL A 258 7.42 3.62 17.89
C VAL A 258 8.85 4.10 18.10
N SER A 259 9.17 5.28 17.58
CA SER A 259 10.51 5.84 17.70
C SER A 259 10.71 6.68 18.97
N ASP A 260 11.98 6.74 19.38
CA ASP A 260 12.51 7.53 20.48
C ASP A 260 13.93 8.00 20.08
N PRO A 261 14.04 9.00 19.17
CA PRO A 261 15.34 9.38 18.58
C PRO A 261 16.28 10.09 19.58
N GLU A 262 15.76 10.59 20.68
CA GLU A 262 16.58 11.22 21.73
C GLU A 262 17.00 10.24 22.83
N ALA A 263 16.63 8.95 22.73
CA ALA A 263 17.05 7.94 23.68
C ALA A 263 18.57 7.74 23.67
N ALA A 264 19.13 7.50 24.84
CA ALA A 264 20.53 7.09 24.93
C ALA A 264 20.66 5.57 24.71
N VAL A 265 21.66 5.15 23.93
CA VAL A 265 22.01 3.75 23.65
C VAL A 265 23.47 3.52 24.04
N GLY A 266 23.77 2.44 24.78
CA GLY A 266 25.13 2.11 25.17
C GLY A 266 25.83 3.12 26.10
N GLY A 267 25.26 4.28 26.31
CA GLY A 267 25.81 5.44 27.01
C GLY A 267 25.92 6.69 26.14
N ASP A 268 25.67 6.53 24.83
CA ASP A 268 25.70 7.59 23.84
C ASP A 268 24.36 8.33 23.80
N ALA A 269 24.40 9.63 24.14
CA ALA A 269 23.19 10.45 24.26
C ALA A 269 22.60 10.77 22.91
N LYS A 270 21.26 10.66 22.76
CA LYS A 270 20.55 10.92 21.51
C LYS A 270 21.01 10.02 20.35
N ALA A 271 21.50 8.82 20.65
CA ALA A 271 21.80 7.84 19.62
C ALA A 271 20.51 7.31 18.95
N GLY A 272 19.41 7.26 19.70
CA GLY A 272 18.09 6.91 19.18
C GLY A 272 17.81 5.42 19.12
N LEU A 273 16.53 5.07 19.19
CA LEU A 273 16.04 3.70 19.06
C LEU A 273 14.59 3.65 18.57
N VAL A 274 14.18 2.47 18.09
CA VAL A 274 12.79 2.16 17.76
C VAL A 274 12.33 0.99 18.61
N ARG A 275 11.14 1.11 19.22
CA ARG A 275 10.49 0.01 19.94
C ARG A 275 9.37 -0.56 19.11
N VAL A 276 9.37 -1.88 18.99
CA VAL A 276 8.31 -2.63 18.30
C VAL A 276 7.45 -3.34 19.33
N VAL A 277 6.13 -3.21 19.17
CA VAL A 277 5.14 -3.99 19.93
C VAL A 277 4.48 -4.94 18.95
N TYR A 278 4.79 -6.22 19.08
CA TYR A 278 4.14 -7.25 18.26
C TYR A 278 2.74 -7.51 18.74
N GLY A 279 1.79 -7.44 17.82
CA GLY A 279 0.37 -7.63 18.09
C GLY A 279 0.03 -8.99 18.68
N GLY A 280 -1.21 -9.16 19.16
CA GLY A 280 -1.67 -10.42 19.73
C GLY A 280 -0.91 -10.89 20.98
N GLY A 281 -0.14 -10.00 21.64
CA GLY A 281 0.63 -10.34 22.84
C GLY A 281 1.92 -11.12 22.55
N LYS A 282 2.51 -10.93 21.37
CA LYS A 282 3.75 -11.60 20.92
C LYS A 282 5.03 -11.00 21.51
N GLY A 283 4.92 -9.97 22.34
CA GLY A 283 6.04 -9.33 23.00
C GLY A 283 6.48 -8.04 22.35
N THR A 284 7.68 -7.58 22.73
CA THR A 284 8.26 -6.31 22.26
C THR A 284 9.70 -6.53 21.84
N ALA A 285 10.22 -5.66 20.96
CA ALA A 285 11.63 -5.56 20.63
C ALA A 285 12.10 -4.11 20.76
N GLU A 286 13.39 -3.93 21.08
CA GLU A 286 14.08 -2.66 21.04
C GLU A 286 15.17 -2.76 19.98
N ILE A 287 15.18 -1.84 19.03
CA ILE A 287 16.06 -1.85 17.87
C ILE A 287 16.86 -0.56 17.85
N ASN A 288 18.16 -0.68 17.71
CA ASN A 288 19.12 0.41 17.64
C ASN A 288 20.40 -0.06 16.93
N GLN A 289 21.35 0.82 16.69
CA GLN A 289 22.57 0.53 15.93
C GLN A 289 23.62 -0.30 16.70
N ASP A 290 23.49 -0.51 18.02
CA ASP A 290 24.34 -1.44 18.78
C ASP A 290 23.99 -2.93 18.54
N LEU A 291 22.92 -3.23 17.80
CA LEU A 291 22.59 -4.60 17.44
C LEU A 291 23.46 -5.10 16.28
N ASP A 292 24.11 -6.23 16.44
CA ASP A 292 25.02 -6.85 15.45
C ASP A 292 24.48 -6.96 14.02
N TRP A 293 23.19 -6.75 13.82
CA TRP A 293 22.50 -6.93 12.53
C TRP A 293 21.93 -5.62 11.96
N VAL A 294 22.03 -4.52 12.66
CA VAL A 294 21.70 -3.17 12.18
C VAL A 294 22.99 -2.51 11.73
N SER A 295 22.99 -1.82 10.61
CA SER A 295 24.17 -1.10 10.10
C SER A 295 24.49 0.12 10.96
N GLY A 296 25.74 0.55 10.91
CA GLY A 296 26.28 1.63 11.76
C GLY A 296 26.72 1.14 13.14
N ALA A 297 26.91 2.08 14.04
CA ALA A 297 27.16 1.85 15.47
C ALA A 297 26.53 3.04 16.19
N ALA A 298 25.85 2.81 17.31
CA ALA A 298 25.23 3.91 18.03
C ALA A 298 26.27 4.94 18.50
N GLU A 299 26.17 6.16 18.05
CA GLU A 299 26.98 7.31 18.41
C GLU A 299 26.14 8.46 18.99
N ALA A 300 26.77 9.40 19.66
CA ALA A 300 26.01 10.47 20.30
C ALA A 300 25.52 11.49 19.26
N GLY A 301 24.21 11.59 19.11
CA GLY A 301 23.59 12.53 18.17
C GLY A 301 23.01 11.92 16.91
N ASP A 302 23.20 10.61 16.65
CA ASP A 302 22.73 9.92 15.43
C ASP A 302 21.23 10.05 15.23
N ALA A 303 20.48 10.04 16.33
CA ALA A 303 19.02 10.17 16.31
C ALA A 303 18.33 9.08 15.48
N PHE A 304 18.77 7.81 15.59
CA PHE A 304 18.16 6.66 14.93
C PHE A 304 16.66 6.63 15.19
N GLY A 305 15.87 6.59 14.13
CA GLY A 305 14.41 6.62 14.21
C GLY A 305 13.78 8.02 14.12
N THR A 306 14.53 9.07 13.77
CA THR A 306 13.96 10.41 13.50
C THR A 306 12.80 10.32 12.50
N ALA A 307 12.94 9.54 11.45
CA ALA A 307 11.85 9.20 10.55
C ALA A 307 11.73 7.68 10.43
N ILE A 308 10.49 7.19 10.39
CA ILE A 308 10.20 5.77 10.13
C ILE A 308 9.09 5.65 9.07
N ALA A 309 9.19 4.62 8.23
CA ALA A 309 8.17 4.27 7.25
C ALA A 309 8.07 2.75 7.11
N THR A 310 7.00 2.24 6.50
CA THR A 310 6.77 0.80 6.37
C THR A 310 6.36 0.40 4.96
N LEU A 311 6.88 -0.73 4.50
CA LEU A 311 6.49 -1.40 3.26
C LEU A 311 6.92 -2.87 3.32
N ASP A 312 6.54 -3.68 2.35
CA ASP A 312 7.14 -5.00 2.08
C ASP A 312 8.13 -4.81 0.91
N TYR A 313 9.38 -4.46 1.23
CA TYR A 313 10.38 -4.05 0.25
C TYR A 313 10.94 -5.22 -0.55
N ASP A 314 11.18 -6.36 0.09
CA ASP A 314 11.71 -7.56 -0.57
C ASP A 314 10.61 -8.51 -1.06
N GLU A 315 9.35 -8.11 -0.89
CA GLU A 315 8.16 -8.81 -1.37
C GLU A 315 8.04 -10.23 -0.82
N ASP A 316 8.47 -10.44 0.41
CA ASP A 316 8.39 -11.73 1.08
C ASP A 316 7.07 -11.92 1.86
N GLY A 317 6.28 -10.85 1.98
CA GLY A 317 4.95 -10.81 2.60
C GLY A 317 4.95 -10.36 4.05
N CYS A 318 6.12 -10.15 4.66
CA CYS A 318 6.26 -9.48 5.95
C CYS A 318 6.45 -7.97 5.72
N THR A 319 6.01 -7.16 6.66
CA THR A 319 6.28 -5.72 6.60
C THR A 319 7.72 -5.46 6.99
N ASP A 320 8.44 -4.62 6.24
CA ASP A 320 9.75 -4.10 6.58
C ASP A 320 9.62 -2.71 7.20
N LEU A 321 10.58 -2.35 8.05
CA LEU A 321 10.66 -1.04 8.69
C LEU A 321 11.81 -0.24 8.06
N VAL A 322 11.51 0.91 7.47
CA VAL A 322 12.50 1.89 7.01
C VAL A 322 12.80 2.85 8.15
N VAL A 323 14.06 3.03 8.47
CA VAL A 323 14.53 3.89 9.57
C VAL A 323 15.53 4.89 9.05
N GLY A 324 15.30 6.17 9.33
CA GLY A 324 16.23 7.26 9.05
C GLY A 324 17.07 7.60 10.29
N THR A 325 18.35 7.81 10.07
CA THR A 325 19.36 8.19 11.07
C THR A 325 20.09 9.44 10.57
N PRO A 326 19.44 10.62 10.60
CA PRO A 326 19.99 11.81 9.95
C PRO A 326 21.22 12.41 10.62
N GLY A 327 21.50 12.04 11.86
CA GLY A 327 22.69 12.49 12.59
C GLY A 327 23.91 11.57 12.47
N GLU A 328 23.82 10.48 11.70
CA GLU A 328 24.94 9.56 11.49
C GLU A 328 26.16 10.25 10.88
N ASP A 329 27.31 10.00 11.47
CA ASP A 329 28.62 10.47 11.02
C ASP A 329 29.22 9.47 10.02
N LEU A 330 29.49 9.90 8.78
CA LEU A 330 30.12 9.06 7.76
C LEU A 330 31.59 9.48 7.58
N ASP A 331 32.54 8.73 8.11
CA ASP A 331 33.97 9.04 8.14
C ASP A 331 34.25 10.41 8.79
N SER A 332 34.45 11.46 7.97
CA SER A 332 34.70 12.84 8.43
C SER A 332 33.51 13.79 8.20
N ALA A 333 32.46 13.30 7.61
CA ALA A 333 31.23 14.06 7.35
C ALA A 333 30.27 13.88 8.53
N THR A 334 30.19 14.88 9.39
CA THR A 334 29.29 14.86 10.57
C THR A 334 27.84 15.11 10.14
N ASP A 335 26.90 14.42 10.77
CA ASP A 335 25.46 14.49 10.43
C ASP A 335 25.19 14.28 8.93
N ALA A 336 25.91 13.39 8.24
CA ALA A 336 25.67 13.06 6.84
C ALA A 336 24.39 12.25 6.67
N GLY A 337 24.12 11.42 7.64
CA GLY A 337 22.92 10.60 7.74
C GLY A 337 22.92 9.33 6.91
N MET A 338 22.03 8.42 7.29
CA MET A 338 21.83 7.15 6.60
C MET A 338 20.38 6.65 6.71
N VAL A 339 20.04 5.61 5.93
CA VAL A 339 18.72 4.95 5.97
C VAL A 339 18.92 3.44 5.95
N ASP A 340 18.24 2.75 6.84
CA ASP A 340 18.17 1.31 6.90
C ASP A 340 16.76 0.80 6.59
N ILE A 341 16.67 -0.30 5.82
CA ILE A 341 15.45 -1.10 5.68
C ILE A 341 15.65 -2.37 6.48
N LEU A 342 14.99 -2.44 7.62
CA LEU A 342 15.04 -3.58 8.54
C LEU A 342 13.97 -4.60 8.13
N HIS A 343 14.42 -5.79 7.70
CA HIS A 343 13.52 -6.77 7.10
C HIS A 343 12.70 -7.55 8.12
N GLY A 344 11.38 -7.61 7.84
CA GLY A 344 10.44 -8.45 8.54
C GLY A 344 10.66 -9.94 8.29
N ALA A 345 10.21 -10.78 9.21
CA ALA A 345 10.23 -12.23 9.07
C ALA A 345 9.31 -12.87 10.11
N THR A 346 9.00 -14.16 9.97
CA THR A 346 8.09 -14.88 10.89
C THR A 346 8.51 -14.86 12.38
N GLY A 347 9.71 -14.43 12.69
CA GLY A 347 10.19 -14.22 14.06
C GLY A 347 10.22 -12.76 14.49
N GLY A 348 9.81 -11.83 13.62
CA GLY A 348 9.91 -10.38 13.78
C GLY A 348 11.07 -9.78 12.98
N LEU A 349 11.28 -8.47 13.11
CA LEU A 349 12.33 -7.72 12.42
C LEU A 349 13.72 -8.30 12.70
N GLY A 350 14.55 -8.39 11.66
CA GLY A 350 15.95 -8.85 11.73
C GLY A 350 16.14 -10.33 12.02
N THR A 351 15.09 -11.13 12.10
CA THR A 351 15.19 -12.58 12.42
C THR A 351 15.30 -13.46 11.16
N GLY A 352 15.06 -12.90 9.99
CA GLY A 352 15.16 -13.58 8.69
C GLY A 352 16.60 -13.82 8.21
N ALA A 353 16.72 -14.37 7.00
CA ALA A 353 18.01 -14.54 6.33
C ALA A 353 18.58 -13.19 5.87
N LYS A 354 17.73 -12.31 5.41
CA LYS A 354 18.03 -10.90 5.14
C LYS A 354 17.55 -10.12 6.35
N LYS A 355 18.39 -9.29 6.92
CA LYS A 355 18.10 -8.59 8.16
C LYS A 355 17.98 -7.10 7.96
N ASP A 356 18.88 -6.55 7.16
CA ASP A 356 19.06 -5.15 6.92
C ASP A 356 19.45 -4.88 5.46
N THR A 357 19.06 -3.73 4.94
CA THR A 357 19.54 -3.15 3.67
C THR A 357 19.86 -1.69 3.92
N HIS A 358 21.13 -1.37 3.84
CA HIS A 358 21.70 -0.10 4.20
C HIS A 358 21.86 0.85 3.01
N PHE A 359 21.66 2.15 3.22
CA PHE A 359 21.81 3.21 2.25
C PHE A 359 22.52 4.42 2.86
N GLU A 360 23.62 4.83 2.24
CA GLU A 360 24.40 6.02 2.59
C GLU A 360 24.91 6.71 1.32
N GLN A 361 25.23 7.99 1.39
CA GLN A 361 25.88 8.71 0.31
C GLN A 361 27.35 8.27 0.18
N GLY A 362 27.86 8.23 -1.05
CA GLY A 362 29.22 7.74 -1.35
C GLY A 362 29.33 6.22 -1.50
N ALA A 363 28.25 5.45 -1.22
CA ALA A 363 28.28 3.99 -1.30
C ALA A 363 27.19 3.39 -2.16
N GLY A 364 27.30 2.10 -2.49
CA GLY A 364 26.30 1.33 -3.22
C GLY A 364 26.29 1.59 -4.72
N THR A 365 25.14 2.00 -5.26
CA THR A 365 24.91 2.25 -6.70
C THR A 365 24.03 3.49 -6.90
N GLY A 366 23.85 3.91 -8.15
CA GLY A 366 22.93 5.00 -8.52
C GLY A 366 23.40 6.37 -8.06
N SER A 367 22.45 7.22 -7.67
CA SER A 367 22.74 8.57 -7.19
C SER A 367 23.44 8.58 -5.85
N LEU A 368 23.12 7.67 -4.94
CA LEU A 368 23.79 7.55 -3.64
C LEU A 368 25.29 7.31 -3.81
N ALA A 369 25.71 6.39 -4.71
CA ALA A 369 27.12 6.17 -5.01
C ALA A 369 27.81 7.34 -5.72
N ALA A 370 27.04 8.19 -6.42
CA ALA A 370 27.55 9.34 -7.15
C ALA A 370 27.60 10.62 -6.30
N SER A 371 26.81 10.69 -5.22
CA SER A 371 26.88 11.75 -4.21
C SER A 371 28.05 11.50 -3.25
N GLY A 372 28.71 12.56 -2.82
CA GLY A 372 29.65 12.46 -1.71
C GLY A 372 28.89 12.76 -0.41
N SER A 373 29.23 12.09 0.67
CA SER A 373 28.73 12.46 2.01
C SER A 373 29.33 13.81 2.40
N GLU A 374 28.50 14.77 2.72
CA GLU A 374 28.89 16.09 3.21
C GLU A 374 28.37 16.32 4.62
N SER A 375 29.04 17.16 5.40
CA SER A 375 28.59 17.42 6.78
C SER A 375 27.26 18.17 6.77
N GLY A 376 26.28 17.62 7.47
CA GLY A 376 24.96 18.20 7.63
C GLY A 376 23.96 17.85 6.52
N ASP A 377 24.24 16.91 5.61
CA ASP A 377 23.34 16.46 4.55
C ASP A 377 22.04 15.88 5.11
N ARG A 378 22.13 15.10 6.19
CA ARG A 378 21.00 14.52 6.91
C ARG A 378 20.16 13.58 6.08
N LEU A 379 20.76 12.65 5.32
CA LEU A 379 20.01 11.60 4.63
C LEU A 379 19.11 10.85 5.62
N GLY A 380 17.84 10.68 5.27
CA GLY A 380 16.86 10.00 6.12
C GLY A 380 16.13 10.91 7.11
N TYR A 381 16.27 12.24 6.98
CA TYR A 381 15.55 13.21 7.82
C TYR A 381 14.02 13.07 7.70
N ALA A 382 13.53 12.79 6.51
CA ALA A 382 12.13 12.49 6.24
C ALA A 382 11.99 11.26 5.34
N LEU A 383 10.98 10.43 5.56
CA LEU A 383 10.76 9.18 4.86
C LEU A 383 9.30 9.02 4.42
N ALA A 384 9.10 8.59 3.19
CA ALA A 384 7.83 8.05 2.71
C ALA A 384 8.08 6.75 1.96
N ALA A 385 7.27 5.72 2.23
CA ALA A 385 7.40 4.43 1.59
C ALA A 385 6.03 3.84 1.24
N GLY A 386 6.00 2.94 0.28
CA GLY A 386 4.78 2.27 -0.14
C GLY A 386 4.93 1.54 -1.46
N ASN A 387 3.80 1.31 -2.11
CA ASN A 387 3.76 0.67 -3.43
C ASN A 387 3.14 1.60 -4.46
N THR A 388 3.73 1.64 -5.65
CA THR A 388 3.16 2.32 -6.81
C THR A 388 1.82 1.71 -7.22
N ALA A 389 1.05 2.35 -8.08
CA ALA A 389 -0.18 1.79 -8.65
C ALA A 389 0.05 0.46 -9.41
N ALA A 390 1.29 0.16 -9.81
CA ALA A 390 1.69 -1.12 -10.38
C ALA A 390 2.00 -2.18 -9.30
N GLY A 391 2.04 -1.79 -8.02
CA GLY A 391 2.38 -2.66 -6.90
C GLY A 391 3.89 -2.78 -6.64
N GLU A 392 4.71 -1.93 -7.24
CA GLU A 392 6.16 -1.96 -7.07
C GLU A 392 6.57 -1.14 -5.84
N PRO A 393 7.44 -1.67 -4.96
CA PRO A 393 7.85 -0.97 -3.74
C PRO A 393 8.72 0.24 -4.08
N PHE A 394 8.54 1.33 -3.31
CA PHE A 394 9.36 2.52 -3.39
C PHE A 394 9.65 3.10 -2.00
N VAL A 395 10.75 3.84 -1.89
CA VAL A 395 11.06 4.70 -0.73
C VAL A 395 11.51 6.07 -1.24
N VAL A 396 11.04 7.13 -0.58
CA VAL A 396 11.53 8.51 -0.75
C VAL A 396 12.25 8.90 0.53
N MET A 397 13.50 9.34 0.40
CA MET A 397 14.37 9.71 1.52
C MET A 397 14.78 11.18 1.37
N GLY A 398 14.43 12.02 2.33
CA GLY A 398 14.82 13.44 2.35
C GLY A 398 16.29 13.62 2.74
N VAL A 399 16.93 14.60 2.12
CA VAL A 399 18.33 15.01 2.35
C VAL A 399 18.35 16.56 2.40
N PRO A 400 17.73 17.18 3.42
CA PRO A 400 17.51 18.63 3.42
C PRO A 400 18.78 19.48 3.50
N GLY A 401 19.87 18.92 4.00
CA GLY A 401 21.14 19.63 4.11
C GLY A 401 22.03 19.58 2.90
N GLU A 402 21.69 18.77 1.88
CA GLU A 402 22.48 18.60 0.65
C GLU A 402 22.85 19.92 -0.01
N ALA A 403 24.12 20.08 -0.33
CA ALA A 403 24.59 21.24 -1.07
C ALA A 403 24.57 20.97 -2.59
N LEU A 404 23.99 21.86 -3.38
CA LEU A 404 24.02 21.77 -4.84
C LEU A 404 25.15 22.65 -5.41
N GLY A 405 26.33 22.08 -5.51
CA GLY A 405 27.55 22.79 -5.90
C GLY A 405 27.95 23.83 -4.85
N SER A 406 27.70 25.14 -5.07
CA SER A 406 28.00 26.19 -4.08
C SER A 406 26.77 26.66 -3.29
N ILE A 407 25.62 26.08 -3.54
CA ILE A 407 24.35 26.45 -2.91
C ILE A 407 24.20 25.56 -1.65
N ALA A 408 24.51 26.13 -0.49
CA ALA A 408 24.47 25.38 0.75
C ALA A 408 23.04 25.08 1.18
N LYS A 409 22.77 23.85 1.66
CA LYS A 409 21.46 23.40 2.11
C LYS A 409 20.31 23.68 1.14
N ALA A 410 20.59 23.56 -0.16
CA ALA A 410 19.53 23.60 -1.16
C ALA A 410 18.57 22.41 -1.01
N GLY A 411 19.09 21.31 -0.51
CA GLY A 411 18.36 20.11 -0.26
C GLY A 411 18.14 19.21 -1.48
N SER A 412 17.84 17.96 -1.19
CA SER A 412 17.58 16.91 -2.17
C SER A 412 16.66 15.85 -1.58
N ALA A 413 16.15 14.95 -2.42
CA ALA A 413 15.52 13.72 -1.99
C ALA A 413 16.01 12.57 -2.85
N ILE A 414 16.13 11.38 -2.28
CA ILE A 414 16.46 10.15 -3.01
C ILE A 414 15.16 9.35 -3.22
N TYR A 415 14.87 9.02 -4.46
CA TYR A 415 13.80 8.09 -4.82
C TYR A 415 14.40 6.71 -5.09
N LEU A 416 14.09 5.75 -4.23
CA LEU A 416 14.44 4.35 -4.37
C LEU A 416 13.26 3.60 -4.97
N HIS A 417 13.47 2.89 -6.09
CA HIS A 417 12.48 2.08 -6.76
C HIS A 417 13.10 0.78 -7.23
N GLY A 418 12.71 -0.33 -6.65
CA GLY A 418 13.42 -1.60 -6.78
C GLY A 418 14.87 -1.46 -6.27
N THR A 419 15.85 -1.71 -7.13
CA THR A 419 17.28 -1.56 -6.80
C THR A 419 17.90 -0.27 -7.33
N THR A 420 17.10 0.60 -7.95
CA THR A 420 17.56 1.86 -8.55
C THR A 420 17.24 3.01 -7.61
N ASN A 421 18.24 3.83 -7.29
CA ASN A 421 18.04 5.08 -6.57
C ASN A 421 18.45 6.27 -7.44
N ILE A 422 17.72 7.36 -7.33
CA ILE A 422 17.92 8.58 -8.13
C ILE A 422 17.66 9.83 -7.28
N ALA A 423 18.56 10.81 -7.34
CA ALA A 423 18.40 12.09 -6.67
C ALA A 423 17.40 12.98 -7.39
N ILE A 424 16.61 13.70 -6.63
CA ILE A 424 15.64 14.70 -7.06
C ILE A 424 15.94 16.00 -6.31
N ASN A 425 16.10 17.11 -7.01
CA ASN A 425 16.28 18.42 -6.42
C ASN A 425 15.66 19.51 -7.33
N GLN A 426 15.68 20.76 -6.91
CA GLN A 426 15.06 21.87 -7.65
C GLN A 426 15.79 22.22 -8.94
N GLU A 427 17.07 21.86 -9.13
CA GLU A 427 17.77 22.03 -10.39
C GLU A 427 17.43 20.97 -11.46
N ALA A 428 16.70 19.92 -11.09
CA ALA A 428 16.32 18.88 -12.04
C ALA A 428 15.30 19.38 -13.06
N THR A 429 15.45 18.98 -14.32
CA THR A 429 14.60 19.46 -15.43
C THR A 429 13.11 19.28 -15.14
N GLY A 430 12.38 20.39 -15.12
CA GLY A 430 10.92 20.43 -14.94
C GLY A 430 10.44 20.46 -13.48
N VAL A 431 11.34 20.45 -12.53
CA VAL A 431 11.01 20.74 -11.13
C VAL A 431 10.80 22.24 -10.97
N SER A 432 9.78 22.63 -10.23
CA SER A 432 9.47 24.05 -9.99
C SER A 432 10.39 24.62 -8.91
N GLY A 433 10.63 25.93 -8.97
CA GLY A 433 11.61 26.62 -8.15
C GLY A 433 13.00 26.61 -8.78
N ALA A 434 13.90 27.34 -8.17
CA ALA A 434 15.33 27.32 -8.46
C ALA A 434 16.01 27.07 -7.12
N ALA A 435 17.00 26.19 -7.07
CA ALA A 435 17.69 25.91 -5.84
C ALA A 435 18.36 27.19 -5.29
N GLU A 436 18.03 27.54 -4.08
CA GLU A 436 18.60 28.65 -3.30
C GLU A 436 19.19 28.12 -1.99
N ALA A 437 19.97 28.98 -1.32
CA ALA A 437 20.61 28.56 -0.07
C ALA A 437 19.61 28.51 1.07
N ASN A 438 19.53 27.39 1.78
CA ASN A 438 18.63 27.06 2.87
C ASN A 438 17.17 26.78 2.46
N ASP A 439 16.90 26.43 1.20
CA ASP A 439 15.56 25.95 0.78
C ASP A 439 15.18 24.66 1.51
N GLU A 440 16.19 23.87 1.84
CA GLU A 440 16.05 22.60 2.57
C GLU A 440 15.04 21.64 1.90
N PHE A 441 15.06 21.56 0.55
CA PHE A 441 14.22 20.63 -0.21
C PHE A 441 14.40 19.19 0.27
N GLY A 442 13.33 18.53 0.66
CA GLY A 442 13.37 17.19 1.26
C GLY A 442 13.20 17.18 2.78
N THR A 443 12.97 18.35 3.41
CA THR A 443 12.61 18.45 4.84
C THR A 443 11.32 17.67 5.14
N SER A 444 10.36 17.67 4.23
CA SER A 444 9.15 16.86 4.30
C SER A 444 8.95 16.07 3.02
N VAL A 445 8.46 14.84 3.17
CA VAL A 445 8.09 13.98 2.03
C VAL A 445 6.79 13.26 2.32
N ALA A 446 5.91 13.19 1.32
CA ALA A 446 4.72 12.35 1.35
C ALA A 446 4.53 11.66 0.01
N ALA A 447 4.06 10.43 0.02
CA ALA A 447 3.77 9.70 -1.20
C ALA A 447 2.58 8.76 -1.03
N ASP A 448 1.84 8.56 -2.13
CA ASP A 448 0.84 7.52 -2.25
C ASP A 448 1.12 6.65 -3.49
N SER A 449 0.20 5.82 -3.91
CA SER A 449 0.41 4.97 -5.09
C SER A 449 0.50 5.73 -6.43
N ASN A 450 0.13 7.00 -6.49
CA ASN A 450 0.03 7.79 -7.71
C ASN A 450 1.06 8.92 -7.79
N HIS A 451 1.32 9.60 -6.66
CA HIS A 451 2.10 10.82 -6.60
C HIS A 451 3.10 10.83 -5.42
N ILE A 452 4.07 11.72 -5.54
CA ILE A 452 5.06 12.07 -4.52
C ILE A 452 5.01 13.58 -4.33
N ALA A 453 5.06 14.06 -3.10
CA ALA A 453 5.21 15.48 -2.75
C ALA A 453 6.48 15.65 -1.90
N ILE A 454 7.28 16.65 -2.19
CA ILE A 454 8.53 16.96 -1.49
C ILE A 454 8.51 18.45 -1.17
N GLY A 455 8.63 18.79 0.12
CA GLY A 455 8.60 20.17 0.63
C GLY A 455 9.99 20.78 0.74
N ALA A 456 10.04 22.08 0.57
CA ALA A 456 11.17 22.97 0.78
C ALA A 456 10.69 24.18 1.61
N PRO A 457 10.47 24.01 2.93
CA PRO A 457 9.88 25.04 3.76
C PRO A 457 10.78 26.26 3.97
N GLY A 458 12.08 26.14 3.74
CA GLY A 458 13.02 27.25 3.79
C GLY A 458 13.11 28.09 2.51
N ASP A 459 12.41 27.69 1.44
CA ASP A 459 12.42 28.42 0.16
C ASP A 459 11.86 29.86 0.34
N ALA A 460 12.57 30.82 -0.24
CA ALA A 460 12.15 32.20 -0.20
C ALA A 460 11.25 32.54 -1.41
N ILE A 461 10.03 33.00 -1.17
CA ILE A 461 9.12 33.42 -2.24
C ILE A 461 9.25 34.92 -2.43
N GLY A 462 9.92 35.32 -3.49
CA GLY A 462 10.24 36.73 -3.76
C GLY A 462 11.19 37.33 -2.72
N SER A 463 10.68 38.09 -1.75
CA SER A 463 11.48 38.67 -0.65
C SER A 463 11.19 38.04 0.71
N ASP A 464 10.23 37.14 0.76
CA ASP A 464 9.72 36.54 1.99
C ASP A 464 10.48 35.25 2.29
N ALA A 465 11.45 35.36 3.21
CA ALA A 465 12.31 34.24 3.59
C ALA A 465 11.51 33.18 4.34
N ASP A 466 11.85 31.90 4.13
CA ASP A 466 11.20 30.78 4.77
C ASP A 466 9.66 30.77 4.56
N ALA A 467 9.19 31.33 3.43
CA ALA A 467 7.78 31.27 3.06
C ALA A 467 7.36 29.86 2.65
N GLY A 468 8.27 29.14 2.01
CA GLY A 468 8.15 27.74 1.68
C GLY A 468 7.48 27.41 0.35
N ASN A 469 7.88 26.30 -0.22
CA ASN A 469 7.27 25.69 -1.41
C ASN A 469 7.27 24.16 -1.32
N LEU A 470 6.69 23.54 -2.34
CA LEU A 470 6.80 22.09 -2.56
C LEU A 470 6.75 21.75 -4.05
N ALA A 471 7.28 20.59 -4.39
CA ALA A 471 7.17 20.02 -5.73
C ALA A 471 6.44 18.68 -5.71
N VAL A 472 5.61 18.44 -6.74
CA VAL A 472 4.81 17.20 -6.90
C VAL A 472 5.28 16.43 -8.13
N PHE A 473 5.37 15.11 -7.98
CA PHE A 473 5.83 14.18 -9.01
C PHE A 473 4.85 13.02 -9.15
N SER A 474 4.92 12.31 -10.27
CA SER A 474 4.32 10.97 -10.40
C SER A 474 5.43 9.91 -10.39
N HIS A 475 5.07 8.67 -10.03
CA HIS A 475 6.00 7.53 -10.08
C HIS A 475 6.44 7.13 -11.49
N THR A 476 5.80 7.68 -12.54
CA THR A 476 6.24 7.45 -13.92
C THR A 476 7.63 8.05 -14.12
N LEU A 477 8.59 7.22 -14.48
CA LEU A 477 9.95 7.67 -14.71
C LEU A 477 10.07 8.39 -16.06
N ASN A 478 10.81 9.49 -16.07
CA ASN A 478 11.17 10.24 -17.28
C ASN A 478 12.39 9.59 -17.99
N SER A 479 12.92 10.24 -19.04
CA SER A 479 14.09 9.75 -19.80
C SER A 479 15.39 9.70 -18.99
N GLU A 480 15.44 10.33 -17.82
CA GLU A 480 16.57 10.35 -16.89
C GLU A 480 16.40 9.33 -15.75
N ASN A 481 15.36 8.48 -15.80
CA ASN A 481 14.93 7.56 -14.75
C ASN A 481 14.52 8.25 -13.44
N ARG A 482 14.10 9.52 -13.48
CA ARG A 482 13.57 10.26 -12.35
C ARG A 482 12.04 10.25 -12.37
N PRO A 483 11.37 10.29 -11.20
CA PRO A 483 9.95 10.61 -11.12
C PRO A 483 9.60 11.85 -11.92
N THR A 484 8.53 11.79 -12.71
CA THR A 484 8.17 12.89 -13.62
C THR A 484 7.57 14.03 -12.83
N PRO A 485 8.17 15.25 -12.86
CA PRO A 485 7.60 16.44 -12.25
C PRO A 485 6.21 16.77 -12.81
N ARG A 486 5.33 17.28 -11.96
CA ARG A 486 3.97 17.68 -12.32
C ARG A 486 3.76 19.18 -12.18
N PHE A 487 4.00 19.71 -11.00
CA PHE A 487 3.88 21.13 -10.66
C PHE A 487 4.60 21.43 -9.35
N GLY A 488 4.81 22.71 -9.05
CA GLY A 488 5.13 23.21 -7.73
C GLY A 488 3.98 24.01 -7.15
N LEU A 489 3.98 24.17 -5.84
CA LEU A 489 3.03 25.01 -5.09
C LEU A 489 3.77 25.92 -4.13
N ASP A 490 3.35 27.18 -4.11
CA ASP A 490 3.64 28.20 -3.12
C ASP A 490 2.40 29.09 -2.93
N GLN A 491 2.39 29.91 -1.91
CA GLN A 491 1.21 30.73 -1.57
C GLN A 491 1.07 31.99 -2.43
N ASP A 492 2.07 32.39 -3.23
CA ASP A 492 1.97 33.50 -4.18
C ASP A 492 1.32 33.14 -5.53
N LEU A 493 1.03 31.86 -5.75
CA LEU A 493 0.32 31.42 -6.95
C LEU A 493 -1.15 31.88 -6.93
N ASP A 494 -1.64 32.48 -8.00
CA ASP A 494 -3.06 32.91 -8.16
C ASP A 494 -4.10 31.81 -7.85
N THR A 495 -3.68 30.55 -7.84
CA THR A 495 -4.53 29.36 -7.63
C THR A 495 -4.40 28.77 -6.23
N VAL A 496 -3.60 29.37 -5.37
CA VAL A 496 -3.36 29.00 -3.98
C VAL A 496 -3.83 30.15 -3.09
N SER A 497 -4.62 29.86 -2.08
CA SER A 497 -5.10 30.87 -1.15
C SER A 497 -4.05 31.15 -0.07
N GLY A 498 -4.10 32.36 0.47
CA GLY A 498 -3.07 32.91 1.34
C GLY A 498 -2.30 33.97 0.56
N GLY A 499 -1.15 34.25 0.95
CA GLY A 499 -0.12 35.05 0.30
C GLY A 499 1.16 34.68 1.03
N ALA A 500 2.24 34.43 0.32
CA ALA A 500 3.49 34.06 0.95
C ALA A 500 3.94 35.16 1.91
N GLU A 501 4.15 34.82 3.16
CA GLU A 501 4.72 35.69 4.19
C GLU A 501 5.99 35.07 4.75
N ALA A 502 6.89 35.87 5.26
CA ALA A 502 8.15 35.39 5.79
C ALA A 502 7.92 34.51 7.04
N GLY A 503 8.38 33.26 6.99
CA GLY A 503 8.27 32.31 8.07
C GLY A 503 7.02 31.45 8.07
N ASP A 504 6.21 31.44 7.00
CA ASP A 504 5.00 30.61 6.90
C ASP A 504 5.33 29.11 6.89
N LEU A 505 6.50 28.75 6.38
CA LEU A 505 6.97 27.37 6.27
C LEU A 505 6.00 26.46 5.48
N PHE A 506 5.41 26.98 4.40
CA PHE A 506 4.51 26.19 3.54
C PHE A 506 5.21 24.94 3.00
N GLY A 507 4.61 23.80 3.25
CA GLY A 507 5.23 22.51 2.92
C GLY A 507 6.05 21.87 4.04
N GLN A 508 6.09 22.44 5.25
CA GLN A 508 6.76 21.85 6.43
C GLN A 508 6.19 20.49 6.79
N SER A 509 4.90 20.29 6.63
CA SER A 509 4.23 19.01 6.82
C SER A 509 3.37 18.65 5.61
N LEU A 510 3.36 17.37 5.24
CA LEU A 510 2.66 16.87 4.05
C LEU A 510 1.91 15.58 4.36
N ALA A 511 0.70 15.43 3.81
CA ALA A 511 0.01 14.15 3.77
C ALA A 511 -0.62 13.92 2.39
N LEU A 512 -0.43 12.73 1.83
CA LEU A 512 -0.93 12.37 0.51
C LEU A 512 -1.76 11.09 0.60
N VAL A 513 -2.94 11.06 -0.04
CA VAL A 513 -3.84 9.91 0.02
C VAL A 513 -4.51 9.64 -1.32
N PRO A 514 -4.61 8.36 -1.77
CA PRO A 514 -5.25 8.02 -3.03
C PRO A 514 -6.74 8.39 -3.05
N TYR A 515 -7.17 9.02 -4.14
CA TYR A 515 -8.53 9.47 -4.35
C TYR A 515 -9.18 8.81 -5.56
N ARG A 516 -10.36 8.23 -5.35
CA ARG A 516 -11.20 7.67 -6.42
C ARG A 516 -12.48 8.49 -6.59
N PRO A 517 -12.56 9.37 -7.60
CA PRO A 517 -13.79 10.12 -7.86
C PRO A 517 -14.94 9.21 -8.35
N SER A 518 -16.17 9.68 -8.18
CA SER A 518 -17.36 8.98 -8.69
C SER A 518 -17.24 8.77 -10.20
N GLY A 519 -17.51 7.53 -10.65
CA GLY A 519 -17.41 7.12 -12.05
C GLY A 519 -16.02 6.68 -12.51
N ALA A 520 -14.96 6.88 -11.72
CA ALA A 520 -13.65 6.34 -12.02
C ALA A 520 -13.55 4.84 -11.75
N ALA A 521 -12.80 4.12 -12.57
CA ALA A 521 -12.60 2.67 -12.42
C ALA A 521 -11.64 2.33 -11.28
N ALA A 522 -10.69 3.23 -10.95
CA ALA A 522 -9.66 3.05 -9.93
C ALA A 522 -9.33 4.39 -9.26
N ALA A 523 -8.62 4.35 -8.13
CA ALA A 523 -8.07 5.52 -7.45
C ALA A 523 -6.77 5.95 -8.17
N THR A 524 -6.90 6.76 -9.20
CA THR A 524 -5.78 7.26 -10.02
C THR A 524 -5.44 8.73 -9.74
N GLU A 525 -6.15 9.32 -8.81
CA GLU A 525 -5.96 10.69 -8.35
C GLU A 525 -5.53 10.68 -6.88
N SER A 526 -5.09 11.82 -6.38
CA SER A 526 -4.67 11.97 -4.98
C SER A 526 -5.27 13.24 -4.37
N ILE A 527 -5.38 13.26 -3.03
CA ILE A 527 -5.55 14.50 -2.28
C ILE A 527 -4.29 14.72 -1.46
N LEU A 528 -3.72 15.92 -1.62
CA LEU A 528 -2.55 16.40 -0.88
C LEU A 528 -3.05 17.41 0.18
N ALA A 529 -2.61 17.23 1.42
CA ALA A 529 -2.71 18.22 2.48
C ALA A 529 -1.31 18.79 2.74
N VAL A 530 -1.23 20.11 2.87
CA VAL A 530 0.00 20.87 3.05
C VAL A 530 -0.15 21.77 4.28
N GLY A 531 0.74 21.66 5.24
CA GLY A 531 0.81 22.52 6.41
C GLY A 531 1.74 23.72 6.19
N ALA A 532 1.30 24.86 6.70
CA ALA A 532 2.06 26.10 6.86
C ALA A 532 1.95 26.51 8.33
N PRO A 533 2.69 25.88 9.23
CA PRO A 533 2.52 26.08 10.68
C PRO A 533 2.94 27.49 11.14
N GLY A 534 3.74 28.21 10.36
CA GLY A 534 4.14 29.57 10.65
C GLY A 534 3.16 30.64 10.17
N GLU A 535 2.12 30.28 9.41
CA GLU A 535 1.12 31.20 8.86
C GLU A 535 0.50 32.09 9.94
N ALA A 536 0.47 33.39 9.65
CA ALA A 536 -0.15 34.37 10.52
C ALA A 536 -1.61 34.60 10.16
N LEU A 537 -2.53 34.40 11.10
CA LEU A 537 -3.96 34.54 10.87
C LEU A 537 -4.51 35.88 11.48
N SER A 538 -5.55 36.42 10.86
CA SER A 538 -6.27 37.59 11.41
C SER A 538 -7.60 37.12 12.00
N VAL A 539 -7.71 37.12 13.32
CA VAL A 539 -8.92 36.75 14.06
C VAL A 539 -9.48 37.96 14.75
N ASP A 540 -10.75 38.33 14.45
CA ASP A 540 -11.42 39.54 15.00
C ASP A 540 -10.61 40.84 14.80
N GLY A 541 -9.79 40.91 13.74
CA GLY A 541 -8.92 42.04 13.43
C GLY A 541 -7.62 42.09 14.25
N ALA A 542 -7.31 41.07 15.00
CA ALA A 542 -6.03 40.87 15.70
C ALA A 542 -5.16 39.82 14.95
N ALA A 543 -3.92 40.18 14.69
CA ALA A 543 -2.96 39.20 14.11
C ALA A 543 -2.59 38.16 15.14
N LYS A 544 -2.58 36.91 14.70
CA LYS A 544 -2.13 35.73 15.42
C LYS A 544 -0.94 35.17 14.66
N ALA A 545 0.27 35.55 15.07
CA ALA A 545 1.50 35.06 14.46
C ALA A 545 1.66 33.55 14.71
N GLU A 546 2.14 32.82 13.71
CA GLU A 546 2.42 31.37 13.83
C GLU A 546 1.19 30.56 14.33
N ALA A 547 -0.02 30.99 13.96
CA ALA A 547 -1.25 30.29 14.30
C ALA A 547 -1.42 29.02 13.45
N GLY A 548 -0.92 29.07 12.22
CA GLY A 548 -0.85 27.95 11.29
C GLY A 548 -2.08 27.78 10.40
N LEU A 549 -1.83 27.15 9.24
CA LEU A 549 -2.82 26.90 8.19
C LEU A 549 -2.57 25.53 7.55
N VAL A 550 -3.62 24.87 7.08
CA VAL A 550 -3.53 23.68 6.23
C VAL A 550 -4.32 23.89 4.95
N LEU A 551 -3.67 23.73 3.79
CA LEU A 551 -4.31 23.77 2.49
C LEU A 551 -4.44 22.37 1.91
N THR A 552 -5.54 22.09 1.19
CA THR A 552 -5.73 20.80 0.54
C THR A 552 -5.95 20.95 -0.95
N PHE A 553 -5.36 20.00 -1.71
CA PHE A 553 -5.35 20.00 -3.16
C PHE A 553 -5.74 18.64 -3.72
N ARG A 554 -6.63 18.63 -4.70
CA ARG A 554 -6.86 17.44 -5.53
C ARG A 554 -5.88 17.43 -6.69
N ILE A 555 -5.21 16.30 -6.88
CA ILE A 555 -4.29 16.05 -7.98
C ILE A 555 -4.94 15.04 -8.92
N THR A 556 -5.13 15.41 -10.18
CA THR A 556 -5.71 14.53 -11.19
C THR A 556 -4.68 13.53 -11.72
N ALA A 557 -5.14 12.43 -12.33
CA ALA A 557 -4.27 11.47 -13.01
C ALA A 557 -3.40 12.09 -14.13
N ALA A 558 -3.82 13.23 -14.68
CA ALA A 558 -3.04 13.98 -15.68
C ALA A 558 -1.95 14.87 -15.04
N GLY A 559 -1.94 14.99 -13.71
CA GLY A 559 -0.99 15.82 -12.97
C GLY A 559 -1.37 17.30 -12.89
N ALA A 560 -2.65 17.65 -13.09
CA ALA A 560 -3.17 18.98 -12.79
C ALA A 560 -3.71 19.00 -11.34
N TYR A 561 -3.64 20.13 -10.69
CA TYR A 561 -4.19 20.32 -9.35
C TYR A 561 -5.36 21.29 -9.30
N THR A 562 -6.11 21.21 -8.22
CA THR A 562 -7.15 22.18 -7.84
C THR A 562 -7.17 22.25 -6.32
N GLN A 563 -7.04 23.45 -5.75
CA GLN A 563 -7.25 23.65 -4.31
C GLN A 563 -8.69 23.28 -3.95
N LEU A 564 -8.85 22.53 -2.88
CA LEU A 564 -10.16 22.13 -2.35
C LEU A 564 -10.59 23.07 -1.23
N ASN A 565 -9.79 23.18 -0.17
CA ASN A 565 -10.10 23.93 1.03
C ASN A 565 -8.82 24.50 1.67
N GLY A 566 -9.02 25.50 2.55
CA GLY A 566 -8.09 25.91 3.59
C GLY A 566 -8.71 25.65 4.96
N TYR A 567 -7.92 25.27 5.95
CA TYR A 567 -8.34 24.95 7.30
C TYR A 567 -7.49 25.68 8.31
N SER A 568 -8.14 26.26 9.33
CA SER A 568 -7.49 26.85 10.50
C SER A 568 -8.45 26.76 11.69
N SER A 569 -7.98 26.91 12.91
CA SER A 569 -8.84 26.86 14.09
C SER A 569 -9.69 28.13 14.20
N GLY A 570 -11.00 28.01 14.28
CA GLY A 570 -11.93 29.05 14.78
C GLY A 570 -11.91 30.42 14.15
N THR A 571 -11.65 30.58 12.85
CA THR A 571 -11.62 31.88 12.16
C THR A 571 -12.95 32.27 11.53
N GLY A 572 -13.97 31.42 11.48
CA GLY A 572 -15.27 31.69 10.88
C GLY A 572 -16.28 30.52 11.00
N ASP A 573 -17.42 30.65 10.30
CA ASP A 573 -18.53 29.69 10.36
C ASP A 573 -18.21 28.35 9.65
N ASP A 574 -17.16 28.30 8.82
CA ASP A 574 -16.76 27.15 8.01
C ASP A 574 -15.42 26.52 8.46
N ASP A 575 -14.87 26.97 9.59
CA ASP A 575 -13.59 26.52 10.12
C ASP A 575 -13.71 25.31 11.04
N VAL A 576 -12.58 24.69 11.34
CA VAL A 576 -12.53 23.56 12.28
C VAL A 576 -12.60 24.04 13.73
N SER A 577 -13.02 23.16 14.64
CA SER A 577 -13.13 23.47 16.06
C SER A 577 -11.80 23.89 16.65
N GLY A 578 -11.84 24.79 17.60
CA GLY A 578 -10.68 25.39 18.26
C GLY A 578 -10.77 26.91 18.22
N THR A 579 -9.72 27.57 18.66
CA THR A 579 -9.54 29.03 18.60
C THR A 579 -8.10 29.27 18.21
N SER A 580 -7.85 29.96 17.10
CA SER A 580 -6.48 30.32 16.72
C SER A 580 -5.85 31.24 17.73
N GLU A 581 -4.76 30.82 18.31
CA GLU A 581 -3.90 31.57 19.18
C GLU A 581 -2.53 31.79 18.53
N ALA A 582 -1.75 32.70 19.03
CA ALA A 582 -0.41 32.92 18.48
C ALA A 582 0.53 31.81 18.96
N GLY A 583 1.21 31.15 18.03
CA GLY A 583 2.15 30.07 18.31
C GLY A 583 1.52 28.68 18.47
N ASP A 584 0.29 28.47 18.00
CA ASP A 584 -0.38 27.15 18.06
C ASP A 584 0.23 26.17 17.06
N HIS A 585 0.74 26.67 15.93
CA HIS A 585 1.32 25.90 14.83
C HIS A 585 0.33 24.86 14.27
N PHE A 586 -0.91 25.26 14.00
CA PHE A 586 -1.90 24.39 13.33
C PHE A 586 -1.33 23.83 12.03
N GLY A 587 -1.30 22.52 11.92
CA GLY A 587 -0.70 21.87 10.74
C GLY A 587 0.77 21.45 10.92
N ALA A 588 1.34 21.54 12.12
CA ALA A 588 2.70 21.06 12.38
C ALA A 588 2.85 19.56 12.09
N ALA A 589 1.81 18.76 12.31
CA ALA A 589 1.76 17.35 11.95
C ALA A 589 0.49 17.02 11.16
N LEU A 590 0.63 16.20 10.12
CA LEU A 590 -0.48 15.80 9.23
C LEU A 590 -0.48 14.30 8.99
N THR A 591 -1.67 13.71 8.95
CA THR A 591 -1.88 12.37 8.41
C THR A 591 -3.26 12.25 7.77
N ALA A 592 -3.35 11.54 6.65
CA ALA A 592 -4.59 11.36 5.91
C ALA A 592 -4.84 9.89 5.56
N ILE A 593 -6.10 9.50 5.47
CA ILE A 593 -6.49 8.14 5.09
C ILE A 593 -7.76 8.12 4.24
N ASN A 594 -7.85 7.15 3.34
CA ASN A 594 -9.10 6.64 2.83
C ASN A 594 -9.43 5.32 3.56
N THR A 595 -10.42 5.33 4.43
CA THR A 595 -10.80 4.16 5.24
C THR A 595 -11.40 3.01 4.44
N THR A 596 -11.67 3.22 3.14
CA THR A 596 -12.13 2.19 2.19
C THR A 596 -11.32 2.25 0.91
N PRO A 597 -10.03 1.86 0.92
CA PRO A 597 -9.15 1.92 -0.25
C PRO A 597 -9.77 1.20 -1.44
N GLY A 598 -9.71 1.80 -2.63
CA GLY A 598 -10.26 1.24 -3.86
C GLY A 598 -11.77 1.44 -4.07
N ALA A 599 -12.57 1.79 -3.06
CA ALA A 599 -13.95 2.24 -3.24
C ALA A 599 -14.01 3.70 -3.71
N VAL A 600 -15.17 4.16 -4.20
CA VAL A 600 -15.39 5.58 -4.49
C VAL A 600 -15.23 6.38 -3.22
N SER A 601 -14.36 7.38 -3.25
CA SER A 601 -14.05 8.24 -2.10
C SER A 601 -15.24 9.12 -1.73
N THR A 602 -15.53 9.25 -0.44
CA THR A 602 -16.65 10.03 0.11
C THR A 602 -16.20 10.87 1.31
N THR A 603 -17.01 11.82 1.73
CA THR A 603 -16.78 12.59 2.97
C THR A 603 -16.63 11.69 4.21
N ALA A 604 -17.30 10.55 4.25
CA ALA A 604 -17.19 9.62 5.37
C ALA A 604 -15.88 8.82 5.36
N THR A 605 -15.30 8.57 4.19
CA THR A 605 -14.14 7.67 4.04
C THR A 605 -12.80 8.39 3.93
N MET A 606 -12.80 9.66 3.53
CA MET A 606 -11.59 10.48 3.39
C MET A 606 -11.41 11.34 4.63
N LYS A 607 -10.38 11.05 5.42
CA LYS A 607 -10.13 11.71 6.69
C LYS A 607 -8.77 12.38 6.71
N LEU A 608 -8.69 13.52 7.39
CA LEU A 608 -7.45 14.21 7.75
C LEU A 608 -7.40 14.34 9.28
N ALA A 609 -6.22 14.20 9.85
CA ALA A 609 -5.90 14.60 11.21
C ALA A 609 -4.79 15.64 11.16
N VAL A 610 -4.95 16.69 11.93
CA VAL A 610 -4.04 17.83 12.06
C VAL A 610 -3.59 17.91 13.51
N GLY A 611 -2.28 17.91 13.73
CA GLY A 611 -1.67 18.11 15.03
C GLY A 611 -1.42 19.61 15.30
N ILE A 612 -1.63 19.97 16.54
CA ILE A 612 -1.49 21.33 17.06
C ILE A 612 -0.70 21.22 18.38
N PRO A 613 0.60 20.89 18.31
CA PRO A 613 1.35 20.51 19.51
C PRO A 613 1.56 21.63 20.51
N ASP A 614 1.54 22.88 20.06
CA ASP A 614 1.76 24.04 20.91
C ASP A 614 0.47 24.69 21.41
N GLU A 615 -0.69 24.14 21.06
CA GLU A 615 -2.00 24.57 21.55
C GLU A 615 -2.04 24.66 23.07
N ALA A 616 -2.57 25.76 23.57
CA ALA A 616 -2.77 25.96 24.99
C ALA A 616 -4.18 25.51 25.43
N ILE A 617 -4.27 24.53 26.30
CA ILE A 617 -5.56 24.10 26.85
C ILE A 617 -5.89 24.91 28.11
N GLY A 618 -6.74 25.90 27.95
CA GLY A 618 -7.06 26.86 29.00
C GLY A 618 -5.86 27.75 29.37
N THR A 619 -5.17 27.46 30.49
CA THR A 619 -3.95 28.14 30.92
C THR A 619 -2.71 27.26 30.83
N THR A 620 -2.84 26.07 30.29
CA THR A 620 -1.78 25.06 30.21
C THR A 620 -1.11 25.20 28.85
N ALA A 621 0.05 25.83 28.79
CA ALA A 621 0.78 26.10 27.56
C ALA A 621 1.31 24.83 26.90
N SER A 622 1.28 24.76 25.58
CA SER A 622 1.80 23.65 24.75
C SER A 622 1.34 22.27 25.27
N ALA A 623 0.09 22.18 25.71
CA ALA A 623 -0.50 20.90 26.10
C ALA A 623 -0.77 20.03 24.87
N GLY A 624 -1.05 20.68 23.76
CA GLY A 624 -1.32 20.10 22.46
C GLY A 624 -2.75 19.60 22.27
N GLY A 625 -3.16 19.52 21.02
CA GLY A 625 -4.45 19.05 20.57
C GLY A 625 -4.42 18.49 19.16
N ILE A 626 -5.51 17.88 18.76
CA ILE A 626 -5.68 17.34 17.41
C ILE A 626 -7.06 17.74 16.88
N SER A 627 -7.09 18.18 15.63
CA SER A 627 -8.34 18.33 14.89
C SER A 627 -8.47 17.24 13.83
N THR A 628 -9.63 16.56 13.76
CA THR A 628 -9.91 15.53 12.75
C THR A 628 -11.17 15.88 11.98
N PHE A 629 -11.13 15.77 10.66
CA PHE A 629 -12.25 16.13 9.80
C PHE A 629 -12.21 15.40 8.45
N SER A 630 -13.23 15.65 7.61
CA SER A 630 -13.26 15.11 6.26
C SER A 630 -12.40 15.93 5.30
N LEU A 631 -11.60 15.26 4.49
CA LEU A 631 -10.88 15.87 3.34
C LEU A 631 -11.82 16.34 2.22
N LEU A 632 -13.07 15.90 2.21
CA LEU A 632 -14.06 16.20 1.21
C LEU A 632 -15.26 16.90 1.86
N GLY A 633 -15.85 17.86 1.15
CA GLY A 633 -16.99 18.62 1.63
C GLY A 633 -16.62 20.05 1.99
N THR A 634 -17.43 20.69 2.80
CA THR A 634 -17.14 22.03 3.34
C THR A 634 -16.12 21.93 4.48
N PRO A 635 -15.27 22.93 4.70
CA PRO A 635 -14.42 23.03 5.88
C PRO A 635 -15.22 22.76 7.16
N GLY A 636 -14.62 22.11 8.16
CA GLY A 636 -15.30 21.73 9.38
C GLY A 636 -16.31 20.58 9.26
N ALA A 637 -16.54 20.04 8.04
CA ALA A 637 -17.43 18.89 7.88
C ALA A 637 -16.92 17.67 8.65
N ASN A 638 -17.72 17.15 9.58
CA ASN A 638 -17.35 16.05 10.48
C ASN A 638 -16.14 16.36 11.38
N ASP A 639 -15.96 17.60 11.70
CA ASP A 639 -14.91 18.06 12.60
C ASP A 639 -15.05 17.47 14.00
N ARG A 640 -13.89 17.16 14.62
CA ARG A 640 -13.77 16.75 16.00
C ARG A 640 -12.47 17.23 16.60
N TRP A 641 -12.59 17.98 17.70
CA TRP A 641 -11.49 18.36 18.55
C TRP A 641 -11.16 17.24 19.54
N ILE A 642 -9.89 17.00 19.79
CA ILE A 642 -9.39 15.94 20.68
C ILE A 642 -8.24 16.49 21.52
N GLU A 643 -8.39 16.38 22.85
CA GLU A 643 -7.37 16.75 23.83
C GLU A 643 -7.30 15.73 24.96
N ALA A 644 -6.30 15.80 25.82
CA ALA A 644 -6.19 14.90 26.96
C ALA A 644 -7.31 15.15 27.99
N GLY A 645 -8.11 14.10 28.31
CA GLY A 645 -9.08 14.13 29.39
C GLY A 645 -10.42 14.78 29.08
N ASP A 646 -10.70 15.17 27.84
CA ASP A 646 -11.95 15.78 27.39
C ASP A 646 -13.11 14.79 27.21
N GLY A 647 -12.84 13.48 27.31
CA GLY A 647 -13.81 12.40 27.13
C GLY A 647 -13.72 11.68 25.78
N ASP A 648 -12.84 12.06 24.88
CA ASP A 648 -12.59 11.43 23.59
C ASP A 648 -11.66 10.19 23.67
N GLY A 649 -11.26 9.87 24.88
CA GLY A 649 -10.60 8.64 25.22
C GLY A 649 -9.12 8.75 25.53
N ILE A 650 -8.45 9.86 25.22
CA ILE A 650 -7.07 10.08 25.68
C ILE A 650 -7.08 10.30 27.19
N PRO A 651 -6.38 9.42 27.95
CA PRO A 651 -6.41 9.49 29.41
C PRO A 651 -5.55 10.65 29.93
N GLY A 652 -5.85 11.10 31.15
CA GLY A 652 -5.06 12.09 31.86
C GLY A 652 -5.73 13.46 31.91
N THR A 653 -4.92 14.49 32.03
CA THR A 653 -5.31 15.90 31.98
C THR A 653 -4.22 16.66 31.20
N PRO A 654 -4.56 17.75 30.52
CA PRO A 654 -3.58 18.56 29.82
C PRO A 654 -2.43 18.98 30.75
N GLY A 655 -1.21 18.75 30.33
CA GLY A 655 0.01 19.15 31.07
C GLY A 655 0.87 20.09 30.21
N ALA A 656 1.50 21.06 30.85
CA ALA A 656 2.33 22.03 30.13
C ALA A 656 3.50 21.37 29.41
N GLY A 657 3.67 21.66 28.12
CA GLY A 657 4.72 21.14 27.27
C GLY A 657 4.58 19.66 26.89
N GLN A 658 3.42 19.03 27.09
CA GLN A 658 3.21 17.63 26.70
C GLN A 658 3.16 17.42 25.19
N GLN A 659 2.72 18.43 24.45
CA GLN A 659 2.70 18.47 22.99
C GLN A 659 1.96 17.28 22.37
N LEU A 660 0.75 16.98 22.86
CA LEU A 660 -0.13 15.99 22.25
C LEU A 660 -0.36 16.34 20.78
N GLY A 661 -0.20 15.38 19.88
CA GLY A 661 -0.36 15.57 18.45
C GLY A 661 0.91 15.99 17.71
N SER A 662 2.10 15.95 18.36
CA SER A 662 3.38 16.15 17.69
C SER A 662 3.62 15.16 16.56
N SER A 663 3.11 13.95 16.68
CA SER A 663 3.13 12.96 15.61
C SER A 663 1.76 12.33 15.43
N LEU A 664 1.42 12.03 14.18
CA LEU A 664 0.14 11.46 13.80
C LEU A 664 0.33 10.37 12.73
N HIS A 665 -0.38 9.25 12.87
CA HIS A 665 -0.42 8.25 11.83
C HIS A 665 -1.76 7.51 11.81
N TYR A 666 -2.49 7.58 10.68
CA TYR A 666 -3.67 6.75 10.46
C TYR A 666 -3.30 5.35 10.03
N THR A 667 -3.87 4.36 10.71
CA THR A 667 -3.97 2.98 10.22
C THR A 667 -5.37 2.67 9.70
N GLY A 668 -5.58 1.47 9.18
CA GLY A 668 -6.92 1.02 8.77
C GLY A 668 -7.93 0.95 9.92
N THR A 669 -7.48 0.95 11.16
CA THR A 669 -8.28 0.71 12.37
C THR A 669 -8.25 1.86 13.38
N SER A 670 -7.17 2.64 13.40
CA SER A 670 -6.86 3.60 14.44
C SER A 670 -6.18 4.88 13.92
N LEU A 671 -6.18 5.91 14.72
CA LEU A 671 -5.26 7.04 14.64
C LEU A 671 -4.25 6.89 15.78
N TYR A 672 -2.97 6.79 15.44
CA TYR A 672 -1.87 6.90 16.41
C TYR A 672 -1.55 8.37 16.64
N VAL A 673 -1.44 8.75 17.91
CA VAL A 673 -1.19 10.11 18.36
C VAL A 673 -0.02 10.09 19.34
N GLY A 674 1.06 10.74 18.96
CA GLY A 674 2.23 10.90 19.82
C GLY A 674 2.05 12.02 20.84
N MET A 675 2.59 11.78 22.04
CA MET A 675 2.77 12.73 23.14
C MET A 675 4.18 12.54 23.67
N PRO A 676 5.21 12.97 22.94
CA PRO A 676 6.59 12.61 23.26
C PRO A 676 7.07 13.17 24.61
N ASN A 677 6.52 14.30 25.05
CA ASN A 677 6.86 14.98 26.29
C ASN A 677 5.92 14.68 27.46
N GLY A 678 5.07 13.65 27.35
CA GLY A 678 4.12 13.33 28.42
C GLY A 678 3.35 12.02 28.14
N PRO A 679 2.45 11.61 29.07
CA PRO A 679 2.28 12.09 30.46
C PRO A 679 3.40 11.61 31.39
N SER A 680 4.23 10.69 30.96
CA SER A 680 5.44 10.24 31.68
C SER A 680 6.68 11.00 31.19
N THR A 681 7.78 10.90 31.93
CA THR A 681 9.08 11.47 31.51
C THR A 681 9.67 10.81 30.27
N TYR A 682 9.05 9.76 29.76
CA TYR A 682 9.54 8.98 28.61
C TYR A 682 8.68 9.18 27.35
N GLY A 683 7.57 9.93 27.43
CA GLY A 683 6.59 10.04 26.38
C GLY A 683 5.54 8.93 26.35
N ALA A 684 4.60 9.04 25.42
CA ALA A 684 3.55 8.05 25.16
C ALA A 684 3.05 8.09 23.70
N LEU A 685 2.46 6.97 23.27
CA LEU A 685 1.68 6.86 22.05
C LEU A 685 0.27 6.41 22.38
N HIS A 686 -0.73 7.11 21.87
CA HIS A 686 -2.15 6.76 22.03
C HIS A 686 -2.70 6.21 20.72
N ALA A 687 -3.27 5.01 20.73
CA ALA A 687 -3.98 4.43 19.58
C ALA A 687 -5.49 4.64 19.77
N LEU A 688 -6.05 5.60 19.04
CA LEU A 688 -7.46 5.96 19.06
C LEU A 688 -8.21 5.17 17.99
N PRO A 689 -9.20 4.34 18.34
CA PRO A 689 -10.09 3.72 17.35
C PRO A 689 -10.71 4.78 16.42
N LEU A 690 -10.95 4.46 15.15
CA LEU A 690 -11.52 5.40 14.17
C LEU A 690 -12.89 5.97 14.59
N SER A 691 -13.62 5.27 15.47
CA SER A 691 -14.88 5.80 16.06
C SER A 691 -14.66 7.01 16.96
N ASN A 692 -13.49 7.14 17.60
CA ASN A 692 -13.15 8.24 18.48
C ASN A 692 -12.81 9.53 17.70
N VAL A 693 -12.34 9.36 16.47
CA VAL A 693 -11.93 10.46 15.56
C VAL A 693 -12.97 10.73 14.47
N THR A 694 -14.21 10.27 14.66
CA THR A 694 -15.32 10.47 13.72
C THR A 694 -16.43 11.22 14.44
N ALA A 695 -16.88 12.34 13.87
CA ALA A 695 -17.99 13.13 14.43
C ALA A 695 -19.22 12.24 14.68
N GLY A 696 -19.78 12.33 15.90
CA GLY A 696 -20.91 11.48 16.32
C GLY A 696 -20.57 10.00 16.52
N GLY A 697 -19.30 9.61 16.41
CA GLY A 697 -18.85 8.26 16.71
C GLY A 697 -18.96 7.91 18.20
N THR A 698 -19.09 6.62 18.51
CA THR A 698 -19.07 6.15 19.89
C THR A 698 -17.64 6.07 20.39
N VAL A 699 -17.33 6.74 21.49
CA VAL A 699 -16.00 6.69 22.10
C VAL A 699 -15.72 5.28 22.63
N ALA A 700 -14.68 4.66 22.10
CA ALA A 700 -14.16 3.36 22.51
C ALA A 700 -12.89 3.56 23.35
N ALA A 701 -12.47 2.50 24.03
CA ALA A 701 -11.24 2.52 24.84
C ALA A 701 -10.01 2.77 23.96
N VAL A 702 -9.18 3.72 24.37
CA VAL A 702 -7.88 4.04 23.74
C VAL A 702 -6.81 3.12 24.35
N THR A 703 -5.95 2.59 23.50
CA THR A 703 -4.76 1.88 23.94
C THR A 703 -3.60 2.87 24.08
N THR A 704 -2.98 2.92 25.24
CA THR A 704 -1.79 3.74 25.46
C THR A 704 -0.56 2.85 25.58
N TYR A 705 0.43 3.12 24.74
CA TYR A 705 1.76 2.54 24.79
C TYR A 705 2.69 3.54 25.47
N GLN A 706 3.43 3.09 26.49
CA GLN A 706 4.39 3.92 27.20
C GLN A 706 5.52 3.08 27.79
N PRO A 707 6.73 3.59 27.87
CA PRO A 707 7.84 2.94 28.56
C PRO A 707 7.49 2.58 30.00
N GLY A 708 7.90 1.38 30.43
CA GLY A 708 7.58 0.83 31.76
C GLY A 708 6.25 0.05 31.83
N ALA A 709 5.49 -0.05 30.73
CA ALA A 709 4.25 -0.79 30.64
C ALA A 709 4.25 -1.75 29.43
N GLY A 710 3.43 -2.80 29.47
CA GLY A 710 3.22 -3.69 28.31
C GLY A 710 4.44 -4.44 27.81
N GLY A 711 5.50 -4.55 28.59
CA GLY A 711 6.79 -5.15 28.20
C GLY A 711 7.82 -4.16 27.66
N LEU A 712 7.44 -2.89 27.49
CA LEU A 712 8.37 -1.84 27.08
C LEU A 712 9.29 -1.45 28.26
N PRO A 713 10.62 -1.32 28.03
CA PRO A 713 11.56 -0.86 29.08
C PRO A 713 11.20 0.51 29.63
N ALA A 714 11.38 0.73 30.93
CA ALA A 714 11.17 2.03 31.60
C ALA A 714 12.39 2.94 31.36
N ALA A 715 12.61 3.33 30.12
CA ALA A 715 13.75 4.12 29.64
C ALA A 715 13.33 4.92 28.40
N GLY A 716 14.14 5.89 27.99
CA GLY A 716 13.91 6.74 26.84
C GLY A 716 13.68 8.19 27.22
N VAL A 717 13.33 9.02 26.25
CA VAL A 717 13.12 10.46 26.42
C VAL A 717 11.88 10.93 25.64
N ASP A 718 11.75 10.53 24.37
CA ASP A 718 10.83 11.05 23.38
C ASP A 718 9.95 9.97 22.74
N PHE A 719 9.61 8.93 23.50
CA PHE A 719 8.80 7.82 23.01
C PHE A 719 7.45 8.33 22.46
N GLY A 720 7.14 8.02 21.19
CA GLY A 720 6.00 8.54 20.47
C GLY A 720 6.36 9.68 19.51
N TYR A 721 7.66 9.94 19.29
CA TYR A 721 8.14 10.92 18.31
C TYR A 721 7.63 10.61 16.89
N ALA A 722 7.65 9.34 16.47
CA ALA A 722 6.97 8.85 15.28
C ALA A 722 6.42 7.44 15.54
N ALA A 723 5.38 7.03 14.79
CA ALA A 723 4.80 5.69 14.89
C ALA A 723 4.35 5.17 13.52
N ARG A 724 4.43 3.85 13.33
CA ARG A 724 3.91 3.14 12.15
C ARG A 724 3.29 1.82 12.54
#